data_dd363bcaeca549a1273e59d13727a0c5
#
_entry.id   dd363bcaeca549a1273e59d13727a0c5
#
_cell.length_a   1.000
_cell.length_b   1.000
_cell.length_c   1.000
_cell.angle_alpha   90.00
_cell.angle_beta   90.00
_cell.angle_gamma   90.00
#
_symmetry.space_group_name_H-M   'P 1'
#
loop_
_entity.id
_entity.type
_entity.pdbx_description
1 polymer ?
#
loop_
_entity_poly.entity_id
_entity_poly.type
_entity_poly.pdbx_seq_one_letter_code
_entity_poly.pdbx_strand_id
1 'polypeptide(L)'
;MDKILLFAAIILTFSCSQDKQTLEETVLNDEKVKWIQDNRKLPENDSLFYLSNPAPIFRKTFIVDKNIKNAKLYITSAGYYIARINDNRVGKNILDPAWTDYTKKIYYSEYDVTSLIKNGENCLGVSLGNGFYNPLPLKMWGRINLRNEINVGKPKFISKLIITYNDGKSEEIVSDSSWKYYYGPIIKNSVYIGTYYDARKEIKKWSSPGFNDKLWNNVEVSESPGGKLEKTFFPPVQITKEIVPKDIYSSGSGIWVVDMGENFTGTYKMKISGNTGDTVTFRFGERIYEDGSLNPMTAVTGQIKNKGIGGPGAPEIAWQTDTYIIGEDTSSWYTPEFTYHAYRYMDIIGLKKKPKISDIIGLSIHSNVSNESSFSSSSELLNSIQKAAERTFLANLISVQSDCPAREKFGYGGDLNATSESFIYNFDMQSFYRKTIYDWVDAINDSIFIDTAPFVGIKYCGLSWESAFLITQYYLYLYYNDLEIINELYTFNDNWMEKASRIHPDGIVDEGLSDHESLEPVPVELTGTLHYLQSARIMKLFSSIMGNDINEKKYHDLSQKLEKIIKVKFWDQTITKDINRQTLFSSLLYHNIIPDSEIEVAKDSLLKALENGPSGHFTTGIFGTKYILETLSEHISPEVVFNVVNSTKYPGWGYMIDQGATTIWETWKESDNYFSNSHPMFGVVTEWYYRWLGGIRPDPNYPGFKEFILNPSMPEELDYVKSSYYSPFGKIVSNWRKNSSESYIYEITVPEGSVANVLLPISPSQKIMIKKDDFKLENIDGLRNGKFRLNNGDYSITVSD
;
A
#
# COMPACT_ATOMS: atom_id res chain seq x y z
N MET A 1 -31.13 68.46 -10.32
CA MET A 1 -31.67 68.17 -9.01
C MET A 1 -31.60 66.66 -8.88
N ASP A 2 -30.47 66.06 -8.65
CA ASP A 2 -29.71 65.76 -7.42
C ASP A 2 -30.43 64.77 -6.54
N LYS A 3 -30.01 63.54 -6.58
CA LYS A 3 -29.90 62.64 -5.42
C LYS A 3 -28.68 61.71 -5.65
N ILE A 4 -27.58 62.14 -5.02
CA ILE A 4 -26.37 61.32 -4.78
C ILE A 4 -26.73 60.29 -3.73
N LEU A 5 -26.58 59.01 -4.07
CA LEU A 5 -26.58 57.93 -3.11
C LEU A 5 -25.14 57.54 -2.81
N LEU A 6 -24.74 57.83 -1.56
CA LEU A 6 -23.47 57.50 -0.96
C LEU A 6 -23.43 55.99 -0.66
N PHE A 7 -22.64 55.19 -1.37
CA PHE A 7 -22.29 53.83 -0.98
C PHE A 7 -21.03 53.91 -0.11
N ALA A 8 -21.22 53.67 1.16
CA ALA A 8 -20.12 53.48 2.11
C ALA A 8 -19.50 52.11 1.86
N ALA A 9 -18.31 52.08 1.26
CA ALA A 9 -17.50 50.88 1.21
C ALA A 9 -16.90 50.61 2.58
N ILE A 10 -17.40 49.56 3.23
CA ILE A 10 -16.73 48.97 4.41
C ILE A 10 -15.55 48.15 3.88
N ILE A 11 -14.37 48.71 3.95
CA ILE A 11 -13.10 48.01 3.76
C ILE A 11 -12.89 47.21 5.05
N LEU A 12 -13.31 45.92 5.03
CA LEU A 12 -12.81 44.93 5.97
C LEU A 12 -11.37 44.61 5.59
N THR A 13 -10.42 45.24 6.27
CA THR A 13 -9.03 44.81 6.30
C THR A 13 -8.96 43.47 6.96
N PHE A 14 -9.01 42.39 6.17
CA PHE A 14 -8.50 41.10 6.60
C PHE A 14 -6.99 41.27 6.79
N SER A 15 -6.59 41.46 8.05
CA SER A 15 -5.24 41.25 8.49
C SER A 15 -4.93 39.78 8.26
N CYS A 16 -4.25 39.48 7.18
CA CYS A 16 -3.60 38.22 6.99
C CYS A 16 -2.51 38.13 8.05
N SER A 17 -2.84 37.56 9.19
CA SER A 17 -1.82 37.05 10.11
C SER A 17 -1.16 35.92 9.33
N GLN A 18 0.02 36.19 8.79
CA GLN A 18 0.99 35.15 8.56
C GLN A 18 1.24 34.50 9.92
N ASP A 19 0.43 33.50 10.25
CA ASP A 19 0.85 32.49 11.19
C ASP A 19 2.09 31.83 10.56
N LYS A 20 3.25 32.37 10.91
CA LYS A 20 4.47 31.60 10.91
C LYS A 20 4.10 30.31 11.59
N GLN A 21 3.98 29.20 10.84
CA GLN A 21 4.17 27.88 11.42
C GLN A 21 5.50 27.96 12.17
N THR A 22 5.42 28.27 13.44
CA THR A 22 6.45 27.92 14.39
C THR A 22 6.59 26.42 14.21
N LEU A 23 7.72 25.98 13.65
CA LEU A 23 8.17 24.59 13.72
C LEU A 23 7.87 24.14 15.14
N GLU A 24 6.81 23.37 15.36
CA GLU A 24 6.56 22.75 16.65
C GLU A 24 7.82 21.93 16.93
N GLU A 25 8.63 22.40 17.85
CA GLU A 25 9.76 21.62 18.35
C GLU A 25 9.20 20.29 18.81
N THR A 26 9.56 19.23 18.10
CA THR A 26 9.03 17.92 18.45
C THR A 26 9.46 17.60 19.87
N VAL A 27 8.57 17.00 20.64
CA VAL A 27 8.79 16.63 22.06
C VAL A 27 10.12 15.86 22.26
N LEU A 28 10.65 15.24 21.21
CA LEU A 28 11.90 14.49 21.19
C LEU A 28 13.14 15.33 20.84
N ASN A 29 13.01 16.57 20.39
CA ASN A 29 14.15 17.46 20.06
C ASN A 29 14.74 18.19 21.29
N ASP A 30 14.37 17.80 22.50
CA ASP A 30 14.93 18.31 23.75
C ASP A 30 16.39 17.84 23.89
N GLU A 31 17.29 18.76 24.29
CA GLU A 31 18.72 18.45 24.48
C GLU A 31 19.00 17.34 25.49
N LYS A 32 18.07 17.07 26.40
CA LYS A 32 18.19 15.97 27.38
C LYS A 32 17.90 14.61 26.77
N VAL A 33 17.15 14.56 25.68
CA VAL A 33 16.74 13.32 25.02
C VAL A 33 17.82 12.91 24.02
N LYS A 34 18.38 11.72 24.17
CA LYS A 34 19.49 11.25 23.34
C LYS A 34 19.11 10.00 22.58
N TRP A 35 19.63 9.89 21.35
CA TRP A 35 19.69 8.60 20.66
C TRP A 35 20.64 7.68 21.42
N ILE A 36 20.20 6.47 21.74
CA ILE A 36 20.98 5.47 22.44
C ILE A 36 20.99 4.13 21.71
N GLN A 37 22.10 3.41 21.84
CA GLN A 37 22.36 2.15 21.19
C GLN A 37 23.26 1.26 22.06
N ASP A 38 23.48 0.00 21.65
CA ASP A 38 24.50 -0.86 22.24
C ASP A 38 25.91 -0.42 21.80
N ASN A 39 26.95 -0.94 22.40
CA ASN A 39 28.36 -0.56 22.09
C ASN A 39 29.04 -1.48 21.07
N ARG A 40 28.33 -2.44 20.43
CA ARG A 40 28.93 -3.27 19.36
C ARG A 40 29.31 -2.44 18.15
N LYS A 41 30.39 -2.81 17.50
CA LYS A 41 30.74 -2.31 16.18
C LYS A 41 29.96 -3.11 15.12
N LEU A 42 29.58 -2.45 14.03
CA LEU A 42 29.08 -3.16 12.85
C LEU A 42 30.21 -4.05 12.27
N PRO A 43 29.86 -5.22 11.70
CA PRO A 43 30.83 -6.05 11.00
C PRO A 43 31.53 -5.30 9.86
N GLU A 44 32.83 -5.54 9.68
CA GLU A 44 33.65 -4.91 8.64
C GLU A 44 33.50 -5.62 7.28
N ASN A 45 33.08 -6.89 7.26
CA ASN A 45 32.93 -7.70 6.05
C ASN A 45 31.50 -8.25 5.95
N ASP A 46 30.96 -8.29 4.75
CA ASP A 46 29.60 -8.75 4.45
C ASP A 46 29.30 -10.13 5.04
N SER A 47 30.22 -11.09 4.96
CA SER A 47 30.03 -12.44 5.48
C SER A 47 29.76 -12.50 6.99
N LEU A 48 30.27 -11.53 7.74
CA LEU A 48 30.15 -11.49 9.20
C LEU A 48 28.73 -11.05 9.66
N PHE A 49 27.96 -10.38 8.79
CA PHE A 49 26.56 -10.02 9.09
C PHE A 49 25.65 -11.25 9.23
N TYR A 50 26.04 -12.36 8.63
CA TYR A 50 25.27 -13.62 8.72
C TYR A 50 25.57 -14.44 9.97
N LEU A 51 26.56 -14.04 10.77
CA LEU A 51 26.86 -14.65 12.04
C LEU A 51 25.86 -14.20 13.13
N SER A 52 26.03 -14.70 14.37
CA SER A 52 25.24 -14.29 15.52
C SER A 52 25.35 -12.79 15.77
N ASN A 53 24.22 -12.09 15.73
CA ASN A 53 24.10 -10.66 16.01
C ASN A 53 22.84 -10.38 16.85
N PRO A 54 22.84 -10.74 18.15
CA PRO A 54 21.64 -10.72 18.99
C PRO A 54 21.02 -9.35 19.08
N ALA A 55 19.69 -9.30 19.01
CA ALA A 55 18.90 -8.09 19.20
C ALA A 55 19.13 -7.54 20.64
N PRO A 56 19.49 -6.25 20.79
CA PRO A 56 19.68 -5.66 22.10
C PRO A 56 18.34 -5.37 22.78
N ILE A 57 18.31 -5.54 24.10
CA ILE A 57 17.22 -5.14 24.97
C ILE A 57 17.75 -4.09 25.96
N PHE A 58 16.96 -3.04 26.17
CA PHE A 58 17.32 -1.87 26.97
C PHE A 58 16.34 -1.68 28.11
N ARG A 59 16.80 -1.17 29.25
CA ARG A 59 15.92 -0.87 30.38
C ARG A 59 16.33 0.38 31.15
N LYS A 60 15.33 1.03 31.74
CA LYS A 60 15.46 2.15 32.66
C LYS A 60 14.41 2.01 33.74
N THR A 61 14.84 2.01 35.03
CA THR A 61 13.93 2.11 36.16
C THR A 61 13.68 3.55 36.54
N PHE A 62 12.50 3.84 37.09
CA PHE A 62 12.09 5.13 37.60
C PHE A 62 11.07 4.95 38.73
N ILE A 63 10.92 5.96 39.61
CA ILE A 63 10.04 5.89 40.76
C ILE A 63 8.92 6.93 40.61
N VAL A 64 7.68 6.49 40.82
CA VAL A 64 6.50 7.35 40.85
C VAL A 64 5.97 7.37 42.28
N ASP A 65 5.96 8.53 42.92
CA ASP A 65 5.54 8.71 44.32
C ASP A 65 4.25 9.54 44.48
N LYS A 66 3.61 9.95 43.40
CA LYS A 66 2.41 10.76 43.34
C LYS A 66 1.30 10.15 42.52
N ASN A 67 0.08 10.63 42.74
CA ASN A 67 -1.06 10.19 41.92
C ASN A 67 -0.99 10.75 40.50
N ILE A 68 -0.96 9.85 39.55
CA ILE A 68 -0.86 10.12 38.10
C ILE A 68 -2.19 10.64 37.57
N LYS A 69 -2.16 11.73 36.81
CA LYS A 69 -3.28 12.22 35.99
C LYS A 69 -3.29 11.56 34.61
N ASN A 70 -2.14 11.62 33.92
CA ASN A 70 -1.91 10.94 32.64
C ASN A 70 -0.40 10.71 32.45
N ALA A 71 -0.08 9.76 31.54
CA ALA A 71 1.29 9.53 31.13
C ALA A 71 1.34 9.20 29.61
N LYS A 72 2.28 9.85 28.90
CA LYS A 72 2.46 9.70 27.46
C LYS A 72 3.89 9.31 27.16
N LEU A 73 4.06 8.25 26.36
CA LEU A 73 5.35 7.82 25.81
C LEU A 73 5.45 8.26 24.34
N TYR A 74 6.52 9.01 24.03
CA TYR A 74 6.95 9.36 22.68
C TYR A 74 8.20 8.55 22.38
N ILE A 75 8.20 7.80 21.29
CA ILE A 75 9.30 6.88 20.97
C ILE A 75 9.42 6.63 19.47
N THR A 76 10.66 6.50 19.01
CA THR A 76 10.99 5.99 17.68
C THR A 76 12.35 5.30 17.69
N SER A 77 12.68 4.65 16.55
CA SER A 77 13.98 4.01 16.35
C SER A 77 14.46 4.15 14.90
N ALA A 78 15.74 3.95 14.68
CA ALA A 78 16.26 3.55 13.39
C ALA A 78 16.43 2.03 13.44
N GLY A 79 15.74 1.32 12.57
CA GLY A 79 15.37 -0.08 12.72
C GLY A 79 13.95 -0.22 13.30
N TYR A 80 13.63 -1.34 13.92
CA TYR A 80 12.34 -1.55 14.59
C TYR A 80 12.49 -1.57 16.11
N TYR A 81 11.41 -1.21 16.85
CA TYR A 81 11.39 -1.32 18.31
C TYR A 81 10.13 -2.01 18.82
N ILE A 82 10.25 -2.55 20.03
CA ILE A 82 9.13 -2.95 20.88
C ILE A 82 9.36 -2.34 22.26
N ALA A 83 8.43 -1.50 22.72
CA ALA A 83 8.47 -0.91 24.06
C ALA A 83 7.61 -1.71 25.03
N ARG A 84 8.04 -1.76 26.31
CA ARG A 84 7.35 -2.41 27.42
C ARG A 84 7.41 -1.53 28.67
N ILE A 85 6.33 -1.48 29.43
CA ILE A 85 6.32 -0.88 30.75
C ILE A 85 5.85 -1.95 31.74
N ASN A 86 6.69 -2.21 32.76
CA ASN A 86 6.39 -3.22 33.80
C ASN A 86 6.01 -4.59 33.18
N ASP A 87 6.78 -5.02 32.18
CA ASP A 87 6.62 -6.27 31.40
C ASP A 87 5.42 -6.30 30.44
N ASN A 88 4.56 -5.27 30.42
CA ASN A 88 3.45 -5.16 29.51
C ASN A 88 3.89 -4.43 28.23
N ARG A 89 3.51 -4.97 27.07
CA ARG A 89 3.77 -4.32 25.76
C ARG A 89 3.03 -2.97 25.68
N VAL A 90 3.73 -1.95 25.16
CA VAL A 90 3.15 -0.65 24.85
C VAL A 90 2.56 -0.65 23.45
N GLY A 91 1.29 -0.29 23.34
CA GLY A 91 0.60 -0.17 22.07
C GLY A 91 0.38 -1.49 21.32
N LYS A 92 -0.17 -1.36 20.10
CA LYS A 92 -0.47 -2.50 19.22
C LYS A 92 0.37 -2.48 17.94
N ASN A 93 1.15 -1.41 17.70
CA ASN A 93 1.97 -1.27 16.51
C ASN A 93 3.05 -2.35 16.48
N ILE A 94 3.30 -2.87 15.28
CA ILE A 94 4.38 -3.82 15.01
C ILE A 94 5.20 -3.29 13.84
N LEU A 95 6.47 -3.70 13.74
CA LEU A 95 7.39 -3.19 12.73
C LEU A 95 7.42 -1.65 12.70
N ASP A 96 7.39 -1.02 13.88
CA ASP A 96 7.40 0.42 14.09
C ASP A 96 8.84 0.90 14.33
N PRO A 97 9.26 2.04 13.77
CA PRO A 97 8.53 2.97 12.90
C PRO A 97 8.39 2.49 11.45
N ALA A 98 7.51 3.17 10.70
CA ALA A 98 7.39 2.97 9.26
C ALA A 98 8.74 3.21 8.56
N TRP A 99 8.98 2.44 7.48
CA TRP A 99 10.18 2.59 6.68
C TRP A 99 10.19 3.92 5.92
N THR A 100 11.32 4.64 6.02
CA THR A 100 11.63 5.89 5.33
C THR A 100 13.14 5.92 5.01
N ASP A 101 13.61 6.93 4.31
CA ASP A 101 15.03 7.31 4.37
C ASP A 101 15.30 7.97 5.72
N TYR A 102 15.97 7.24 6.61
CA TYR A 102 16.27 7.69 7.98
C TYR A 102 17.15 8.94 8.06
N THR A 103 17.74 9.38 6.95
CA THR A 103 18.50 10.65 6.89
C THR A 103 17.62 11.84 6.51
N LYS A 104 16.42 11.59 6.03
CA LYS A 104 15.45 12.61 5.62
C LYS A 104 14.34 12.77 6.65
N LYS A 105 13.69 11.66 7.02
CA LYS A 105 12.53 11.66 7.89
C LYS A 105 12.45 10.41 8.76
N ILE A 106 12.07 10.59 10.03
CA ILE A 106 11.85 9.49 10.98
C ILE A 106 10.54 9.76 11.71
N TYR A 107 9.56 8.87 11.56
CA TYR A 107 8.29 9.00 12.27
C TYR A 107 8.38 8.47 13.68
N TYR A 108 7.79 9.18 14.65
CA TYR A 108 7.66 8.73 16.03
C TYR A 108 6.20 8.46 16.40
N SER A 109 6.01 7.49 17.30
CA SER A 109 4.70 7.13 17.84
C SER A 109 4.47 7.79 19.19
N GLU A 110 3.22 8.16 19.48
CA GLU A 110 2.73 8.64 20.80
C GLU A 110 1.78 7.60 21.38
N TYR A 111 2.05 7.17 22.63
CA TYR A 111 1.21 6.20 23.33
C TYR A 111 0.72 6.75 24.66
N ASP A 112 -0.57 6.62 24.96
CA ASP A 112 -1.09 6.76 26.32
C ASP A 112 -0.73 5.48 27.09
N VAL A 113 0.12 5.67 28.11
CA VAL A 113 0.62 4.58 28.97
C VAL A 113 0.19 4.72 30.43
N THR A 114 -0.80 5.57 30.69
CA THR A 114 -1.28 5.87 32.04
C THR A 114 -1.62 4.62 32.84
N SER A 115 -2.31 3.66 32.24
CA SER A 115 -2.72 2.41 32.88
C SER A 115 -1.58 1.42 33.14
N LEU A 116 -0.42 1.62 32.53
CA LEU A 116 0.75 0.74 32.67
C LEU A 116 1.70 1.17 33.80
N ILE A 117 1.57 2.40 34.27
CA ILE A 117 2.43 2.97 35.31
C ILE A 117 1.79 2.81 36.70
N LYS A 118 2.58 2.49 37.69
CA LYS A 118 2.14 2.24 39.06
C LYS A 118 2.84 3.17 40.04
N ASN A 119 2.27 3.40 41.23
CA ASN A 119 3.01 4.00 42.34
C ASN A 119 4.15 3.10 42.76
N GLY A 120 5.30 3.69 43.10
CA GLY A 120 6.53 3.00 43.41
C GLY A 120 7.46 2.83 42.22
N GLU A 121 8.27 1.78 42.22
CA GLU A 121 9.22 1.50 41.15
C GLU A 121 8.51 1.01 39.86
N ASN A 122 8.94 1.54 38.76
CA ASN A 122 8.52 1.17 37.39
C ASN A 122 9.75 0.89 36.53
N CYS A 123 9.54 0.21 35.40
CA CYS A 123 10.58 -0.03 34.39
C CYS A 123 10.05 0.20 32.99
N LEU A 124 10.74 1.03 32.21
CA LEU A 124 10.58 1.15 30.77
C LEU A 124 11.63 0.28 30.10
N GLY A 125 11.21 -0.65 29.27
CA GLY A 125 12.05 -1.55 28.48
C GLY A 125 11.85 -1.36 26.99
N VAL A 126 12.92 -1.49 26.21
CA VAL A 126 12.88 -1.41 24.73
C VAL A 126 13.72 -2.52 24.14
N SER A 127 13.20 -3.27 23.17
CA SER A 127 13.97 -4.20 22.33
C SER A 127 14.08 -3.64 20.93
N LEU A 128 15.23 -3.82 20.26
CA LEU A 128 15.47 -3.31 18.91
C LEU A 128 15.68 -4.43 17.91
N GLY A 129 15.09 -4.26 16.70
CA GLY A 129 15.31 -5.08 15.52
C GLY A 129 16.03 -4.31 14.42
N ASN A 130 16.61 -5.04 13.47
CA ASN A 130 17.38 -4.49 12.37
C ASN A 130 16.54 -3.65 11.38
N GLY A 131 15.33 -4.12 11.03
CA GLY A 131 14.49 -3.48 10.02
C GLY A 131 15.21 -3.22 8.70
N PHE A 132 14.86 -2.11 8.06
CA PHE A 132 15.56 -1.60 6.87
C PHE A 132 16.77 -0.68 7.19
N TYR A 133 17.02 -0.37 8.47
CA TYR A 133 18.19 0.42 8.87
C TYR A 133 19.46 -0.41 8.99
N ASN A 134 19.34 -1.71 9.28
CA ASN A 134 20.49 -2.63 9.34
C ASN A 134 20.19 -3.94 8.59
N PRO A 135 19.87 -3.87 7.27
CA PRO A 135 19.58 -5.06 6.48
C PRO A 135 20.82 -5.93 6.31
N LEU A 136 20.63 -7.20 6.03
CA LEU A 136 21.71 -8.08 5.61
C LEU A 136 22.26 -7.65 4.23
N PRO A 137 23.54 -7.87 3.94
CA PRO A 137 24.16 -7.54 2.65
C PRO A 137 23.75 -8.56 1.56
N LEU A 138 22.45 -8.75 1.39
CA LEU A 138 21.88 -9.59 0.33
C LEU A 138 22.00 -8.87 -1.02
N LYS A 139 22.59 -9.54 -2.02
CA LYS A 139 22.64 -9.03 -3.39
C LYS A 139 21.42 -9.49 -4.16
N MET A 140 20.35 -8.68 -4.13
CA MET A 140 19.14 -8.90 -4.91
C MET A 140 19.50 -9.09 -6.38
N TRP A 141 19.00 -10.14 -7.02
CA TRP A 141 19.30 -10.53 -8.42
C TRP A 141 20.82 -10.64 -8.71
N GLY A 142 21.64 -10.86 -7.68
CA GLY A 142 23.10 -10.94 -7.78
C GLY A 142 23.82 -9.60 -7.97
N ARG A 143 23.13 -8.47 -7.94
CA ARG A 143 23.69 -7.14 -8.28
C ARG A 143 23.43 -6.04 -7.25
N ILE A 144 22.23 -5.92 -6.70
CA ILE A 144 21.86 -4.82 -5.80
C ILE A 144 22.02 -5.26 -4.35
N ASN A 145 23.01 -4.69 -3.66
CA ASN A 145 23.18 -4.85 -2.22
C ASN A 145 22.56 -3.65 -1.51
N LEU A 146 21.47 -3.87 -0.79
CA LEU A 146 20.75 -2.80 -0.10
C LEU A 146 21.63 -1.95 0.81
N ARG A 147 22.65 -2.56 1.45
CA ARG A 147 23.56 -1.80 2.33
C ARG A 147 24.42 -0.76 1.60
N ASN A 148 24.57 -0.89 0.28
CA ASN A 148 25.29 0.08 -0.53
C ASN A 148 24.40 1.20 -1.09
N GLU A 149 23.09 0.96 -1.12
CA GLU A 149 22.14 1.84 -1.79
C GLU A 149 21.34 2.70 -0.82
N ILE A 150 21.08 2.19 0.41
CA ILE A 150 20.31 2.90 1.42
C ILE A 150 21.18 3.34 2.60
N ASN A 151 20.70 4.32 3.34
CA ASN A 151 21.35 4.77 4.57
C ASN A 151 21.20 3.72 5.66
N VAL A 152 22.35 3.17 6.09
CA VAL A 152 22.40 2.08 7.06
C VAL A 152 23.20 2.45 8.30
N GLY A 153 22.85 1.79 9.40
CA GLY A 153 23.57 1.97 10.65
C GLY A 153 23.26 0.87 11.67
N LYS A 154 23.75 1.05 12.85
CA LYS A 154 23.44 0.21 14.01
C LYS A 154 22.07 0.62 14.56
N PRO A 155 21.14 -0.32 14.84
CA PRO A 155 19.84 0.00 15.42
C PRO A 155 19.99 0.84 16.70
N LYS A 156 19.19 1.89 16.80
CA LYS A 156 19.18 2.85 17.90
C LYS A 156 17.77 3.40 18.11
N PHE A 157 17.49 3.94 19.29
CA PHE A 157 16.19 4.55 19.56
C PHE A 157 16.32 5.85 20.35
N ILE A 158 15.24 6.62 20.35
CA ILE A 158 15.06 7.84 21.13
C ILE A 158 13.67 7.80 21.77
N SER A 159 13.55 8.18 23.05
CA SER A 159 12.26 8.16 23.74
C SER A 159 12.16 9.20 24.84
N LYS A 160 10.93 9.67 25.10
CA LYS A 160 10.56 10.53 26.19
C LYS A 160 9.21 10.11 26.76
N LEU A 161 9.18 9.74 28.03
CA LEU A 161 7.97 9.47 28.79
C LEU A 161 7.67 10.70 29.65
N ILE A 162 6.50 11.29 29.51
CA ILE A 162 6.02 12.42 30.30
C ILE A 162 4.90 11.92 31.21
N ILE A 163 5.09 12.07 32.53
CA ILE A 163 4.12 11.70 33.55
C ILE A 163 3.59 12.99 34.16
N THR A 164 2.30 13.24 34.04
CA THR A 164 1.62 14.40 34.62
C THR A 164 0.84 13.97 35.86
N TYR A 165 1.07 14.65 36.96
CA TYR A 165 0.44 14.36 38.25
C TYR A 165 -0.81 15.19 38.49
N ASN A 166 -1.64 14.78 39.45
CA ASN A 166 -2.87 15.50 39.80
C ASN A 166 -2.61 16.90 40.39
N ASP A 167 -1.39 17.16 40.87
CA ASP A 167 -0.96 18.49 41.37
C ASP A 167 -0.54 19.45 40.23
N GLY A 168 -0.66 19.00 38.96
CA GLY A 168 -0.29 19.75 37.76
C GLY A 168 1.21 19.72 37.41
N LYS A 169 2.05 19.08 38.21
CA LYS A 169 3.49 18.92 37.90
C LYS A 169 3.68 17.76 36.93
N SER A 170 4.79 17.80 36.21
CA SER A 170 5.19 16.72 35.29
C SER A 170 6.60 16.26 35.60
N GLU A 171 6.86 14.99 35.34
CA GLU A 171 8.15 14.33 35.37
C GLU A 171 8.47 13.72 34.03
N GLU A 172 9.74 13.75 33.63
CA GLU A 172 10.20 13.27 32.34
C GLU A 172 11.23 12.16 32.55
N ILE A 173 11.00 11.02 31.89
CA ILE A 173 11.95 9.91 31.79
C ILE A 173 12.40 9.86 30.32
N VAL A 174 13.67 10.13 30.07
CA VAL A 174 14.24 10.27 28.74
C VAL A 174 15.24 9.15 28.42
N SER A 175 15.46 8.92 27.12
CA SER A 175 16.61 8.12 26.69
C SER A 175 17.90 8.93 26.88
N ASP A 176 18.82 8.40 27.67
CA ASP A 176 20.10 9.01 28.05
C ASP A 176 21.13 7.94 28.43
N SER A 177 22.32 8.39 28.84
CA SER A 177 23.43 7.50 29.27
C SER A 177 23.17 6.65 30.51
N SER A 178 22.09 6.88 31.24
CA SER A 178 21.73 6.14 32.44
C SER A 178 21.00 4.83 32.19
N TRP A 179 20.61 4.59 30.94
CA TRP A 179 20.03 3.32 30.50
C TRP A 179 21.07 2.21 30.49
N LYS A 180 20.55 1.00 30.62
CA LYS A 180 21.37 -0.22 30.49
C LYS A 180 20.86 -1.09 29.38
N TYR A 181 21.74 -1.94 28.79
CA TYR A 181 21.38 -2.91 27.80
C TYR A 181 22.02 -4.28 28.05
N TYR A 182 21.39 -5.28 27.45
CA TYR A 182 21.87 -6.65 27.33
C TYR A 182 21.41 -7.27 26.02
N TYR A 183 21.77 -8.51 25.74
CA TYR A 183 21.36 -9.20 24.53
C TYR A 183 20.28 -10.23 24.83
N GLY A 184 19.17 -10.14 24.08
CA GLY A 184 18.02 -11.01 24.21
C GLY A 184 18.15 -12.35 23.47
N PRO A 185 17.07 -13.12 23.44
CA PRO A 185 16.99 -14.45 22.80
C PRO A 185 16.95 -14.39 21.28
N ILE A 186 16.66 -13.24 20.67
CA ILE A 186 16.65 -13.07 19.19
C ILE A 186 18.11 -12.97 18.74
N ILE A 187 18.64 -14.07 18.19
CA ILE A 187 20.06 -14.19 17.82
C ILE A 187 20.34 -13.53 16.47
N LYS A 188 19.35 -13.54 15.57
CA LYS A 188 19.36 -12.86 14.27
C LYS A 188 17.94 -12.43 13.93
N ASN A 189 17.80 -11.34 13.22
CA ASN A 189 16.53 -10.92 12.61
C ASN A 189 16.77 -10.21 11.30
N SER A 190 15.90 -10.45 10.35
CA SER A 190 15.91 -9.86 9.02
C SER A 190 14.50 -9.83 8.47
N VAL A 191 14.11 -8.75 7.84
CA VAL A 191 12.82 -8.64 7.15
C VAL A 191 12.68 -9.61 5.97
N TYR A 192 13.80 -10.13 5.47
CA TYR A 192 13.83 -11.00 4.29
C TYR A 192 13.96 -12.48 4.62
N ILE A 193 14.93 -12.86 5.45
CA ILE A 193 15.24 -14.27 5.73
C ILE A 193 14.85 -14.70 7.15
N GLY A 194 14.08 -13.86 7.85
CA GLY A 194 13.41 -14.24 9.09
C GLY A 194 14.24 -14.08 10.36
N THR A 195 13.78 -14.75 11.41
CA THR A 195 14.28 -14.63 12.78
C THR A 195 14.85 -15.95 13.29
N TYR A 196 15.98 -15.88 13.99
CA TYR A 196 16.55 -16.99 14.74
C TYR A 196 16.44 -16.71 16.23
N TYR A 197 15.64 -17.49 16.94
CA TYR A 197 15.34 -17.33 18.35
C TYR A 197 15.86 -18.49 19.19
N ASP A 198 16.62 -18.21 20.23
CA ASP A 198 17.11 -19.21 21.18
C ASP A 198 16.45 -19.01 22.54
N ALA A 199 15.39 -19.77 22.84
CA ALA A 199 14.63 -19.65 24.07
C ALA A 199 15.44 -20.02 25.34
N ARG A 200 16.59 -20.69 25.21
CA ARG A 200 17.51 -20.93 26.34
C ARG A 200 18.16 -19.64 26.85
N LYS A 201 18.13 -18.56 26.02
CA LYS A 201 18.67 -17.22 26.34
C LYS A 201 17.59 -16.23 26.78
N GLU A 202 16.37 -16.70 27.00
CA GLU A 202 15.32 -15.82 27.52
C GLU A 202 15.67 -15.26 28.89
N ILE A 203 15.45 -13.96 29.04
CA ILE A 203 15.62 -13.25 30.30
C ILE A 203 14.22 -12.91 30.80
N LYS A 204 13.67 -13.75 31.65
CA LYS A 204 12.32 -13.57 32.19
C LYS A 204 12.22 -12.27 33.01
N LYS A 205 11.14 -11.52 32.81
CA LYS A 205 10.84 -10.28 33.57
C LYS A 205 11.92 -9.18 33.48
N TRP A 206 12.69 -9.15 32.41
CA TRP A 206 13.77 -8.18 32.23
C TRP A 206 13.31 -6.70 32.23
N SER A 207 12.06 -6.44 31.86
CA SER A 207 11.43 -5.11 31.89
C SER A 207 10.50 -4.90 33.08
N SER A 208 10.61 -5.72 34.12
CA SER A 208 9.86 -5.56 35.37
C SER A 208 10.64 -4.75 36.41
N PRO A 209 9.94 -4.06 37.33
CA PRO A 209 10.56 -3.51 38.56
C PRO A 209 11.28 -4.59 39.38
N GLY A 210 12.33 -4.20 40.11
CA GLY A 210 13.10 -5.10 40.96
C GLY A 210 13.99 -6.12 40.25
N PHE A 211 14.06 -6.09 38.90
CA PHE A 211 14.98 -6.95 38.16
C PHE A 211 16.44 -6.57 38.43
N ASN A 212 17.31 -7.54 38.68
CA ASN A 212 18.73 -7.29 38.94
C ASN A 212 19.53 -7.12 37.64
N ASP A 213 19.79 -5.87 37.26
CA ASP A 213 20.55 -5.49 36.06
C ASP A 213 22.02 -5.09 36.33
N LYS A 214 22.60 -5.53 37.44
CA LYS A 214 24.00 -5.20 37.79
C LYS A 214 25.03 -5.67 36.77
N LEU A 215 24.73 -6.74 36.05
CA LEU A 215 25.60 -7.30 35.02
C LEU A 215 25.31 -6.72 33.63
N TRP A 216 24.36 -5.80 33.50
CA TRP A 216 24.04 -5.18 32.21
C TRP A 216 25.03 -4.07 31.88
N ASN A 217 25.28 -3.88 30.61
CA ASN A 217 26.18 -2.86 30.10
C ASN A 217 25.49 -1.48 30.08
N ASN A 218 26.29 -0.42 30.17
CA ASN A 218 25.81 0.95 29.95
C ASN A 218 25.65 1.17 28.42
N VAL A 219 24.61 1.91 28.04
CA VAL A 219 24.36 2.29 26.66
C VAL A 219 25.43 3.23 26.13
N GLU A 220 25.54 3.26 24.81
CA GLU A 220 26.27 4.29 24.06
C GLU A 220 25.28 5.38 23.61
N VAL A 221 25.57 6.63 23.93
CA VAL A 221 24.89 7.79 23.33
C VAL A 221 25.43 7.97 21.92
N SER A 222 24.55 8.11 20.95
CA SER A 222 24.93 8.21 19.53
C SER A 222 24.33 9.45 18.88
N GLU A 223 24.85 9.79 17.73
CA GLU A 223 24.26 10.80 16.85
C GLU A 223 22.95 10.29 16.24
N SER A 224 22.09 11.24 15.86
CA SER A 224 20.88 10.98 15.08
C SER A 224 21.24 10.32 13.73
N PRO A 225 20.36 9.51 13.16
CA PRO A 225 20.49 9.11 11.74
C PRO A 225 20.48 10.28 10.76
N GLY A 226 19.98 11.45 11.18
CA GLY A 226 19.96 12.70 10.40
C GLY A 226 18.56 13.18 10.04
N GLY A 227 17.59 12.30 9.96
CA GLY A 227 16.23 12.63 9.54
C GLY A 227 15.48 13.49 10.57
N LYS A 228 14.59 14.34 10.03
CA LYS A 228 13.65 15.12 10.84
C LYS A 228 12.69 14.20 11.57
N LEU A 229 12.50 14.41 12.86
CA LEU A 229 11.53 13.68 13.67
C LEU A 229 10.13 14.27 13.43
N GLU A 230 9.19 13.43 13.00
CA GLU A 230 7.79 13.82 12.78
C GLU A 230 6.85 12.84 13.45
N LYS A 231 5.69 13.32 13.94
CA LYS A 231 4.67 12.45 14.50
C LYS A 231 4.02 11.61 13.40
N THR A 232 3.83 10.31 13.66
CA THR A 232 3.09 9.43 12.76
C THR A 232 1.65 9.95 12.59
N PHE A 233 1.24 10.19 11.34
CA PHE A 233 -0.09 10.70 10.97
C PHE A 233 -0.89 9.73 10.09
N PHE A 234 -0.30 8.60 9.72
CA PHE A 234 -0.87 7.59 8.85
C PHE A 234 -1.08 6.27 9.61
N PRO A 235 -1.88 5.32 9.07
CA PRO A 235 -2.18 4.06 9.73
C PRO A 235 -0.92 3.22 9.99
N PRO A 236 -0.59 2.89 11.24
CA PRO A 236 0.56 2.04 11.57
C PRO A 236 0.30 0.59 11.18
N VAL A 237 1.36 -0.20 11.04
CA VAL A 237 1.26 -1.65 10.84
C VAL A 237 0.79 -2.31 12.14
N GLN A 238 -0.26 -3.15 12.04
CA GLN A 238 -0.85 -3.87 13.17
C GLN A 238 -1.23 -5.30 12.77
N ILE A 239 -1.44 -6.16 13.75
CA ILE A 239 -2.13 -7.44 13.54
C ILE A 239 -3.62 -7.12 13.36
N THR A 240 -4.17 -7.47 12.21
CA THR A 240 -5.52 -7.08 11.82
C THR A 240 -6.48 -8.27 11.75
N LYS A 241 -5.94 -9.49 11.56
CA LYS A 241 -6.74 -10.72 11.46
C LYS A 241 -5.97 -11.90 12.00
N GLU A 242 -6.67 -12.80 12.73
CA GLU A 242 -6.20 -14.13 13.07
C GLU A 242 -6.72 -15.14 12.04
N ILE A 243 -5.85 -16.03 11.56
CA ILE A 243 -6.16 -17.05 10.55
C ILE A 243 -5.92 -18.42 11.16
N VAL A 244 -6.95 -19.23 11.17
CA VAL A 244 -6.87 -20.63 11.62
C VAL A 244 -6.44 -21.50 10.43
N PRO A 245 -5.44 -22.37 10.56
CA PRO A 245 -5.03 -23.27 9.48
C PRO A 245 -6.20 -24.12 8.98
N LYS A 246 -6.27 -24.32 7.68
CA LYS A 246 -7.24 -25.20 7.02
C LYS A 246 -6.90 -26.67 7.22
N ASP A 247 -5.61 -26.99 7.12
CA ASP A 247 -5.11 -28.36 7.23
C ASP A 247 -3.64 -28.40 7.67
N ILE A 248 -3.24 -29.55 8.20
CA ILE A 248 -1.85 -29.89 8.52
C ILE A 248 -1.61 -31.34 8.09
N TYR A 249 -0.60 -31.57 7.26
CA TYR A 249 -0.24 -32.92 6.79
C TYR A 249 1.28 -33.13 6.75
N SER A 250 1.74 -34.33 6.52
CA SER A 250 3.17 -34.64 6.38
C SER A 250 3.55 -34.70 4.91
N SER A 251 4.63 -34.01 4.53
CA SER A 251 5.26 -34.10 3.20
C SER A 251 6.53 -34.96 3.21
N GLY A 252 6.92 -35.50 4.35
CA GLY A 252 8.11 -36.31 4.53
C GLY A 252 8.44 -36.59 5.98
N SER A 253 9.49 -37.36 6.25
CA SER A 253 9.90 -37.66 7.62
C SER A 253 10.31 -36.40 8.39
N GLY A 254 9.51 -36.05 9.41
CA GLY A 254 9.79 -34.90 10.29
C GLY A 254 9.43 -33.55 9.71
N ILE A 255 8.68 -33.49 8.60
CA ILE A 255 8.20 -32.24 7.98
C ILE A 255 6.66 -32.23 8.02
N TRP A 256 6.12 -31.18 8.57
CA TRP A 256 4.69 -30.89 8.62
C TRP A 256 4.37 -29.67 7.78
N VAL A 257 3.53 -29.81 6.77
CA VAL A 257 3.03 -28.70 5.96
C VAL A 257 1.72 -28.20 6.56
N VAL A 258 1.62 -26.91 6.78
CA VAL A 258 0.42 -26.22 7.23
C VAL A 258 -0.16 -25.44 6.04
N ASP A 259 -1.40 -25.75 5.62
CA ASP A 259 -2.17 -24.91 4.69
C ASP A 259 -3.00 -23.92 5.49
N MET A 260 -2.71 -22.63 5.36
CA MET A 260 -3.48 -21.55 5.99
C MET A 260 -4.82 -21.27 5.29
N GLY A 261 -5.05 -21.86 4.09
CA GLY A 261 -6.26 -21.69 3.30
C GLY A 261 -6.27 -20.42 2.44
N GLU A 262 -5.47 -19.42 2.77
CA GLU A 262 -5.30 -18.18 2.00
C GLU A 262 -3.85 -17.68 2.05
N ASN A 263 -3.40 -17.02 0.97
CA ASN A 263 -2.13 -16.32 0.94
C ASN A 263 -2.27 -14.96 1.64
N PHE A 264 -1.35 -14.60 2.54
CA PHE A 264 -1.38 -13.35 3.29
C PHE A 264 0.02 -12.93 3.73
N THR A 265 0.16 -11.67 4.09
CA THR A 265 1.38 -11.15 4.73
C THR A 265 1.20 -11.13 6.24
N GLY A 266 2.20 -11.66 6.96
CA GLY A 266 2.12 -11.66 8.40
C GLY A 266 3.20 -12.46 9.09
N THR A 267 2.85 -12.88 10.27
CA THR A 267 3.62 -13.77 11.12
C THR A 267 2.71 -14.87 11.66
N TYR A 268 3.15 -15.59 12.64
CA TYR A 268 2.36 -16.66 13.26
C TYR A 268 2.53 -16.65 14.77
N LYS A 269 1.59 -17.26 15.45
CA LYS A 269 1.68 -17.63 16.86
C LYS A 269 1.54 -19.13 16.96
N MET A 270 2.53 -19.80 17.53
CA MET A 270 2.52 -21.26 17.62
C MET A 270 2.90 -21.75 19.00
N LYS A 271 2.21 -22.78 19.48
CA LYS A 271 2.59 -23.53 20.66
C LYS A 271 3.61 -24.61 20.28
N ILE A 272 4.86 -24.40 20.68
CA ILE A 272 5.99 -25.27 20.35
C ILE A 272 6.28 -26.18 21.55
N SER A 273 6.41 -27.49 21.32
CA SER A 273 6.70 -28.48 22.37
C SER A 273 7.79 -29.46 21.92
N GLY A 274 8.75 -29.77 22.81
CA GLY A 274 9.86 -30.68 22.55
C GLY A 274 10.84 -30.72 23.71
N ASN A 275 12.08 -31.16 23.49
CA ASN A 275 13.10 -31.17 24.52
C ASN A 275 13.93 -29.86 24.43
N THR A 276 14.48 -29.43 25.55
CA THR A 276 15.44 -28.33 25.62
C THR A 276 16.59 -28.54 24.63
N GLY A 277 16.83 -27.56 23.78
CA GLY A 277 17.86 -27.59 22.71
C GLY A 277 17.37 -28.18 21.38
N ASP A 278 16.20 -28.82 21.32
CA ASP A 278 15.61 -29.21 20.03
C ASP A 278 15.38 -27.95 19.19
N THR A 279 15.65 -28.03 17.88
CA THR A 279 15.51 -26.93 16.94
C THR A 279 14.31 -27.16 16.04
N VAL A 280 13.44 -26.16 15.95
CA VAL A 280 12.28 -26.14 15.05
C VAL A 280 12.50 -25.04 14.01
N THR A 281 12.38 -25.41 12.73
CA THR A 281 12.54 -24.49 11.60
C THR A 281 11.22 -24.34 10.87
N PHE A 282 10.90 -23.11 10.51
CA PHE A 282 9.71 -22.73 9.75
C PHE A 282 10.14 -22.17 8.41
N ARG A 283 9.57 -22.67 7.31
CA ARG A 283 9.76 -22.11 5.96
C ARG A 283 8.41 -21.69 5.40
N PHE A 284 8.40 -20.65 4.61
CA PHE A 284 7.18 -20.03 4.12
C PHE A 284 7.18 -19.98 2.60
N GLY A 285 6.02 -20.25 2.01
CA GLY A 285 5.83 -20.18 0.56
C GLY A 285 4.38 -19.97 0.18
N GLU A 286 4.18 -19.52 -1.04
CA GLU A 286 2.84 -19.25 -1.59
C GLU A 286 2.19 -20.50 -2.17
N ARG A 287 2.98 -21.56 -2.43
CA ARG A 287 2.59 -22.71 -3.22
C ARG A 287 3.14 -24.02 -2.63
N ILE A 288 2.62 -25.14 -3.15
CA ILE A 288 3.13 -26.49 -2.96
C ILE A 288 3.44 -27.15 -4.29
N TYR A 289 4.32 -28.13 -4.31
CA TYR A 289 4.53 -29.03 -5.45
C TYR A 289 3.41 -30.07 -5.54
N GLU A 290 3.36 -30.81 -6.64
CA GLU A 290 2.35 -31.87 -6.86
C GLU A 290 2.38 -32.97 -5.79
N ASP A 291 3.54 -33.22 -5.20
CA ASP A 291 3.70 -34.20 -4.10
C ASP A 291 3.25 -33.63 -2.74
N GLY A 292 2.75 -32.42 -2.68
CA GLY A 292 2.30 -31.72 -1.48
C GLY A 292 3.41 -31.10 -0.65
N SER A 293 4.66 -31.18 -1.06
CA SER A 293 5.76 -30.47 -0.37
C SER A 293 5.74 -28.97 -0.68
N LEU A 294 6.31 -28.16 0.23
CA LEU A 294 6.36 -26.71 0.08
C LEU A 294 7.16 -26.32 -1.17
N ASN A 295 6.59 -25.48 -2.01
CA ASN A 295 7.30 -24.75 -3.06
C ASN A 295 7.52 -23.29 -2.65
N PRO A 296 8.69 -22.91 -2.14
CA PRO A 296 8.96 -21.54 -1.73
C PRO A 296 9.58 -20.69 -2.85
N MET A 297 9.72 -21.22 -4.05
CA MET A 297 10.56 -20.62 -5.09
C MET A 297 10.05 -19.28 -5.61
N THR A 298 8.74 -19.03 -5.58
CA THR A 298 8.17 -17.72 -5.93
C THR A 298 8.39 -16.68 -4.85
N ALA A 299 8.67 -17.11 -3.62
CA ALA A 299 8.85 -16.26 -2.44
C ALA A 299 10.32 -16.09 -2.00
N VAL A 300 11.28 -16.56 -2.81
CA VAL A 300 12.71 -16.43 -2.49
C VAL A 300 13.17 -14.99 -2.65
N THR A 301 13.75 -14.45 -1.59
CA THR A 301 14.23 -13.06 -1.54
C THR A 301 15.17 -12.75 -2.71
N GLY A 302 14.84 -11.68 -3.46
CA GLY A 302 15.67 -11.12 -4.52
C GLY A 302 16.15 -12.14 -5.56
N GLN A 303 15.40 -13.23 -5.80
CA GLN A 303 15.75 -14.33 -6.72
C GLN A 303 17.09 -15.01 -6.39
N ILE A 304 17.52 -14.99 -5.12
CA ILE A 304 18.75 -15.64 -4.67
C ILE A 304 18.46 -17.14 -4.49
N LYS A 305 18.70 -17.92 -5.54
CA LYS A 305 18.36 -19.36 -5.65
C LYS A 305 19.56 -20.27 -5.87
N ASN A 306 20.78 -19.72 -5.97
CA ASN A 306 21.99 -20.45 -6.24
C ASN A 306 23.14 -19.91 -5.40
N LYS A 307 24.09 -20.78 -5.09
CA LYS A 307 25.29 -20.46 -4.32
C LYS A 307 26.07 -19.29 -4.94
N GLY A 308 26.40 -18.30 -4.11
CA GLY A 308 27.22 -17.14 -4.49
C GLY A 308 26.44 -15.96 -5.08
N ILE A 309 25.20 -16.16 -5.54
CA ILE A 309 24.36 -15.07 -6.09
C ILE A 309 24.11 -13.97 -5.04
N GLY A 310 23.77 -14.36 -3.82
CA GLY A 310 23.45 -13.42 -2.74
C GLY A 310 24.66 -12.68 -2.14
N GLY A 311 25.87 -12.95 -2.60
CA GLY A 311 27.11 -12.37 -2.07
C GLY A 311 27.75 -13.16 -0.94
N PRO A 312 28.88 -12.65 -0.36
CA PRO A 312 29.64 -13.35 0.67
C PRO A 312 28.82 -13.61 1.94
N GLY A 313 28.74 -14.89 2.36
CA GLY A 313 28.04 -15.33 3.57
C GLY A 313 26.54 -15.49 3.41
N ALA A 314 25.96 -15.05 2.29
CA ALA A 314 24.54 -15.24 2.01
C ALA A 314 24.20 -16.76 1.87
N PRO A 315 22.98 -17.16 2.23
CA PRO A 315 22.52 -18.53 1.99
C PRO A 315 22.48 -18.83 0.49
N GLU A 316 22.65 -20.09 0.12
CA GLU A 316 22.53 -20.54 -1.28
C GLU A 316 21.14 -20.19 -1.86
N ILE A 317 20.09 -20.43 -1.06
CA ILE A 317 18.73 -20.01 -1.36
C ILE A 317 18.29 -19.10 -0.22
N ALA A 318 17.83 -17.89 -0.53
CA ALA A 318 17.35 -16.94 0.47
C ALA A 318 15.89 -17.19 0.84
N TRP A 319 15.66 -18.31 1.52
CA TRP A 319 14.36 -18.72 2.01
C TRP A 319 13.81 -17.72 3.05
N GLN A 320 12.51 -17.46 3.04
CA GLN A 320 11.82 -16.94 4.21
C GLN A 320 11.82 -18.02 5.30
N THR A 321 12.59 -17.83 6.36
CA THR A 321 12.83 -18.93 7.34
C THR A 321 12.93 -18.37 8.76
N ASP A 322 12.15 -18.91 9.69
CA ASP A 322 12.36 -18.70 11.12
C ASP A 322 12.92 -19.95 11.78
N THR A 323 13.69 -19.76 12.84
CA THR A 323 14.26 -20.86 13.64
C THR A 323 14.00 -20.59 15.11
N TYR A 324 13.51 -21.60 15.83
CA TYR A 324 13.27 -21.57 17.26
C TYR A 324 14.01 -22.71 17.96
N ILE A 325 14.88 -22.41 18.92
CA ILE A 325 15.51 -23.40 19.79
C ILE A 325 14.72 -23.46 21.09
N ILE A 326 14.25 -24.65 21.46
CA ILE A 326 13.42 -24.87 22.64
C ILE A 326 14.23 -24.62 23.92
N GLY A 327 13.67 -23.82 24.81
CA GLY A 327 14.26 -23.46 26.10
C GLY A 327 13.89 -24.43 27.22
N GLU A 328 14.01 -23.94 28.45
CA GLU A 328 13.62 -24.69 29.66
C GLU A 328 12.11 -24.97 29.71
N ASP A 329 11.30 -24.01 29.25
CA ASP A 329 9.86 -24.22 29.04
C ASP A 329 9.65 -25.08 27.81
N THR A 330 9.50 -26.40 28.02
CA THR A 330 9.39 -27.39 26.96
C THR A 330 8.04 -27.37 26.21
N SER A 331 7.14 -26.41 26.55
CA SER A 331 5.88 -26.13 25.85
C SER A 331 5.49 -24.68 26.05
N SER A 332 5.77 -23.81 25.07
CA SER A 332 5.48 -22.38 25.12
C SER A 332 4.91 -21.85 23.83
N TRP A 333 4.17 -20.72 23.92
CA TRP A 333 3.72 -19.96 22.77
C TRP A 333 4.83 -19.06 22.28
N TYR A 334 5.07 -19.06 20.98
CA TYR A 334 6.06 -18.23 20.31
C TYR A 334 5.43 -17.45 19.18
N THR A 335 5.84 -16.21 19.01
CA THR A 335 5.56 -15.33 17.87
C THR A 335 6.85 -14.63 17.48
N PRO A 336 7.31 -14.73 16.22
CA PRO A 336 8.50 -14.02 15.76
C PRO A 336 8.31 -12.51 15.85
N GLU A 337 9.40 -11.80 16.18
CA GLU A 337 9.46 -10.34 16.23
C GLU A 337 10.45 -9.84 15.17
N PHE A 338 10.27 -8.59 14.69
CA PHE A 338 11.15 -7.88 13.76
C PHE A 338 11.31 -8.51 12.37
N THR A 339 10.36 -9.36 11.98
CA THR A 339 10.26 -9.97 10.64
C THR A 339 8.80 -10.14 10.24
N TYR A 340 8.58 -10.38 8.96
CA TYR A 340 7.29 -10.79 8.41
C TYR A 340 7.50 -11.60 7.14
N HIS A 341 6.53 -12.46 6.84
CA HIS A 341 6.53 -13.35 5.71
C HIS A 341 5.25 -13.18 4.89
N ALA A 342 5.28 -13.54 3.61
CA ALA A 342 4.08 -13.71 2.82
C ALA A 342 3.98 -15.17 2.40
N TYR A 343 2.83 -15.78 2.70
CA TYR A 343 2.67 -17.22 2.53
C TYR A 343 1.21 -17.67 2.61
N ARG A 344 0.94 -18.77 1.95
CA ARG A 344 -0.22 -19.63 2.21
C ARG A 344 0.19 -20.90 2.94
N TYR A 345 1.38 -21.39 2.64
CA TYR A 345 1.89 -22.65 3.19
C TYR A 345 3.12 -22.43 4.05
N MET A 346 3.20 -23.21 5.13
CA MET A 346 4.33 -23.16 6.05
C MET A 346 4.82 -24.57 6.35
N ASP A 347 6.11 -24.88 6.09
CA ASP A 347 6.78 -26.06 6.60
C ASP A 347 7.17 -25.87 8.05
N ILE A 348 6.94 -26.91 8.85
CA ILE A 348 7.45 -27.03 10.21
C ILE A 348 8.39 -28.25 10.25
N ILE A 349 9.67 -28.01 10.48
CA ILE A 349 10.73 -29.02 10.44
C ILE A 349 11.32 -29.18 11.85
N GLY A 350 11.50 -30.42 12.32
CA GLY A 350 12.13 -30.71 13.60
C GLY A 350 11.15 -31.05 14.74
N LEU A 351 9.82 -30.93 14.55
CA LEU A 351 8.84 -31.43 15.51
C LEU A 351 8.68 -32.94 15.39
N LYS A 352 8.83 -33.63 16.53
CA LYS A 352 8.68 -35.11 16.61
C LYS A 352 7.22 -35.59 16.49
N LYS A 353 6.26 -34.68 16.70
CA LYS A 353 4.82 -34.99 16.67
C LYS A 353 4.10 -33.98 15.81
N LYS A 354 3.04 -34.45 15.12
CA LYS A 354 2.13 -33.58 14.36
C LYS A 354 1.56 -32.50 15.31
N PRO A 355 1.70 -31.20 14.99
CA PRO A 355 1.04 -30.15 15.76
C PRO A 355 -0.48 -30.21 15.55
N LYS A 356 -1.25 -29.72 16.51
CA LYS A 356 -2.70 -29.56 16.35
C LYS A 356 -3.00 -28.25 15.62
N ILE A 357 -4.12 -28.20 14.92
CA ILE A 357 -4.61 -26.92 14.30
C ILE A 357 -4.73 -25.84 15.36
N SER A 358 -5.23 -26.18 16.57
CA SER A 358 -5.35 -25.22 17.70
C SER A 358 -4.02 -24.71 18.27
N ASP A 359 -2.91 -25.33 17.89
CA ASP A 359 -1.57 -24.91 18.34
C ASP A 359 -0.95 -23.86 17.40
N ILE A 360 -1.63 -23.48 16.28
CA ILE A 360 -1.12 -22.58 15.27
C ILE A 360 -2.18 -21.53 14.92
N ILE A 361 -1.77 -20.28 14.88
CA ILE A 361 -2.60 -19.14 14.45
C ILE A 361 -1.74 -18.29 13.52
N GLY A 362 -2.19 -18.08 12.29
CA GLY A 362 -1.63 -17.06 11.40
C GLY A 362 -2.06 -15.68 11.86
N LEU A 363 -1.15 -14.74 11.85
CA LEU A 363 -1.38 -13.35 12.25
C LEU A 363 -1.18 -12.46 11.02
N SER A 364 -2.27 -12.10 10.34
CA SER A 364 -2.21 -11.18 9.21
C SER A 364 -1.87 -9.76 9.69
N ILE A 365 -0.93 -9.12 9.01
CA ILE A 365 -0.47 -7.77 9.32
C ILE A 365 -0.56 -6.88 8.09
N HIS A 366 -0.92 -5.64 8.31
CA HIS A 366 -0.83 -4.56 7.33
C HIS A 366 -0.96 -3.20 8.02
N SER A 367 -0.62 -2.11 7.32
CA SER A 367 -1.01 -0.76 7.73
C SER A 367 -2.52 -0.71 7.90
N ASN A 368 -2.98 -0.36 9.11
CA ASN A 368 -4.39 -0.51 9.51
C ASN A 368 -5.30 0.55 8.86
N VAL A 369 -5.36 0.52 7.52
CA VAL A 369 -6.25 1.38 6.73
C VAL A 369 -7.71 0.98 6.98
N SER A 370 -8.62 1.98 6.97
CA SER A 370 -10.06 1.71 7.11
C SER A 370 -10.62 1.03 5.86
N ASN A 371 -11.48 0.03 6.05
CA ASN A 371 -12.17 -0.72 4.99
C ASN A 371 -13.70 -0.61 5.22
N GLU A 372 -14.28 0.53 4.82
CA GLU A 372 -15.72 0.78 4.95
C GLU A 372 -16.46 0.69 3.60
N SER A 373 -15.70 0.64 2.50
CA SER A 373 -16.22 0.37 1.16
C SER A 373 -16.53 -1.11 0.98
N SER A 374 -17.43 -1.46 0.07
CA SER A 374 -17.75 -2.87 -0.19
C SER A 374 -18.31 -3.09 -1.59
N PHE A 375 -18.02 -4.27 -2.14
CA PHE A 375 -18.59 -4.72 -3.40
C PHE A 375 -19.04 -6.19 -3.28
N SER A 376 -20.21 -6.51 -3.82
CA SER A 376 -20.68 -7.88 -4.04
C SER A 376 -21.67 -7.94 -5.20
N SER A 377 -21.73 -9.08 -5.85
CA SER A 377 -22.63 -9.32 -6.99
C SER A 377 -23.24 -10.73 -6.95
N SER A 378 -24.15 -11.00 -7.88
CA SER A 378 -24.70 -12.35 -8.08
C SER A 378 -23.69 -13.33 -8.68
N SER A 379 -22.55 -12.88 -9.22
CA SER A 379 -21.48 -13.73 -9.72
C SER A 379 -20.52 -14.10 -8.61
N GLU A 380 -20.43 -15.39 -8.25
CA GLU A 380 -19.45 -15.90 -7.28
C GLU A 380 -18.01 -15.73 -7.77
N LEU A 381 -17.78 -15.69 -9.09
CA LEU A 381 -16.46 -15.48 -9.68
C LEU A 381 -15.99 -14.06 -9.42
N LEU A 382 -16.82 -13.03 -9.70
CA LEU A 382 -16.50 -11.64 -9.42
C LEU A 382 -16.24 -11.41 -7.93
N ASN A 383 -17.06 -12.01 -7.06
CA ASN A 383 -16.88 -11.92 -5.61
C ASN A 383 -15.56 -12.57 -5.16
N SER A 384 -15.13 -13.65 -5.82
CA SER A 384 -13.86 -14.34 -5.54
C SER A 384 -12.66 -13.51 -5.99
N ILE A 385 -12.76 -12.87 -7.16
CA ILE A 385 -11.74 -11.93 -7.68
C ILE A 385 -11.61 -10.72 -6.76
N GLN A 386 -12.74 -10.12 -6.31
CA GLN A 386 -12.73 -9.01 -5.35
C GLN A 386 -11.98 -9.37 -4.07
N LYS A 387 -12.32 -10.53 -3.48
CA LYS A 387 -11.65 -11.00 -2.26
C LYS A 387 -10.16 -11.26 -2.46
N ALA A 388 -9.77 -11.82 -3.62
CA ALA A 388 -8.37 -12.07 -3.93
C ALA A 388 -7.59 -10.74 -4.10
N ALA A 389 -8.19 -9.75 -4.75
CA ALA A 389 -7.59 -8.41 -4.90
C ALA A 389 -7.46 -7.69 -3.55
N GLU A 390 -8.51 -7.66 -2.72
CA GLU A 390 -8.45 -7.08 -1.37
C GLU A 390 -7.34 -7.70 -0.52
N ARG A 391 -7.21 -9.04 -0.53
CA ARG A 391 -6.12 -9.72 0.17
C ARG A 391 -4.76 -9.33 -0.37
N THR A 392 -4.62 -9.22 -1.68
CA THR A 392 -3.37 -8.80 -2.33
C THR A 392 -3.00 -7.38 -1.94
N PHE A 393 -3.94 -6.46 -1.95
CA PHE A 393 -3.74 -5.08 -1.56
C PHE A 393 -3.26 -4.99 -0.11
N LEU A 394 -3.98 -5.62 0.82
CA LEU A 394 -3.61 -5.62 2.24
C LEU A 394 -2.26 -6.32 2.48
N ALA A 395 -1.97 -7.41 1.76
CA ALA A 395 -0.69 -8.11 1.85
C ALA A 395 0.50 -7.22 1.46
N ASN A 396 0.28 -6.22 0.62
CA ASN A 396 1.29 -5.30 0.11
C ASN A 396 1.34 -3.94 0.82
N LEU A 397 0.59 -3.74 1.92
CA LEU A 397 0.57 -2.50 2.71
C LEU A 397 1.37 -2.63 4.03
N ILE A 398 2.68 -2.74 3.95
CA ILE A 398 3.56 -2.78 5.14
C ILE A 398 4.37 -1.49 5.23
N SER A 399 3.73 -0.41 5.67
CA SER A 399 4.23 0.97 5.71
C SER A 399 4.60 1.58 4.34
N VAL A 400 4.74 0.78 3.31
CA VAL A 400 4.83 1.13 1.90
C VAL A 400 3.83 0.27 1.12
N GLN A 401 3.36 0.74 -0.03
CA GLN A 401 2.66 -0.11 -0.98
C GLN A 401 3.71 -0.81 -1.83
N SER A 402 3.92 -2.11 -1.59
CA SER A 402 4.94 -2.89 -2.29
C SER A 402 4.39 -3.58 -3.54
N ASP A 403 5.31 -3.96 -4.42
CA ASP A 403 5.06 -4.82 -5.58
C ASP A 403 4.66 -6.25 -5.17
N CYS A 404 5.45 -6.82 -4.26
CA CYS A 404 5.24 -8.15 -3.73
C CYS A 404 5.70 -8.24 -2.27
N PRO A 405 4.98 -8.98 -1.39
CA PRO A 405 5.24 -8.94 0.04
C PRO A 405 6.30 -9.94 0.50
N ALA A 406 6.72 -10.88 -0.38
CA ALA A 406 7.67 -11.94 -0.04
C ALA A 406 9.07 -11.66 -0.55
N ARG A 407 9.19 -11.35 -1.84
CA ARG A 407 10.41 -11.43 -2.63
C ARG A 407 11.25 -10.17 -2.60
N GLU A 408 10.62 -9.02 -2.81
CA GLU A 408 11.26 -7.70 -2.97
C GLU A 408 10.88 -6.74 -1.86
N LYS A 409 9.58 -6.58 -1.58
CA LYS A 409 9.04 -5.72 -0.53
C LYS A 409 9.31 -4.23 -0.75
N PHE A 410 9.37 -3.78 -2.03
CA PHE A 410 9.72 -2.41 -2.41
C PHE A 410 8.51 -1.63 -2.92
N GLY A 411 8.48 -0.34 -2.64
CA GLY A 411 7.43 0.58 -3.10
C GLY A 411 7.66 1.03 -4.54
N TYR A 412 7.37 0.16 -5.52
CA TYR A 412 7.51 0.48 -6.94
C TYR A 412 6.47 1.48 -7.43
N GLY A 413 6.94 2.42 -8.25
CA GLY A 413 6.08 3.45 -8.85
C GLY A 413 5.12 2.92 -9.89
N GLY A 414 5.48 1.87 -10.62
CA GLY A 414 4.59 1.23 -11.60
C GLY A 414 3.31 0.69 -10.94
N ASP A 415 3.46 -0.06 -9.84
CA ASP A 415 2.34 -0.58 -9.07
C ASP A 415 1.49 0.52 -8.44
N LEU A 416 2.14 1.54 -7.88
CA LEU A 416 1.45 2.71 -7.33
C LEU A 416 0.65 3.42 -8.42
N ASN A 417 1.24 3.67 -9.60
CA ASN A 417 0.59 4.34 -10.71
C ASN A 417 -0.63 3.57 -11.24
N ALA A 418 -0.50 2.27 -11.45
CA ALA A 418 -1.57 1.45 -11.99
C ALA A 418 -2.73 1.28 -10.99
N THR A 419 -2.46 1.12 -9.70
CA THR A 419 -3.45 0.60 -8.74
C THR A 419 -3.88 1.57 -7.64
N SER A 420 -3.28 2.78 -7.53
CA SER A 420 -3.64 3.71 -6.45
C SER A 420 -5.13 4.03 -6.40
N GLU A 421 -5.80 4.17 -7.54
CA GLU A 421 -7.25 4.39 -7.61
C GLU A 421 -8.05 3.16 -7.12
N SER A 422 -7.59 1.95 -7.44
CA SER A 422 -8.18 0.71 -6.94
C SER A 422 -8.08 0.57 -5.41
N PHE A 423 -6.93 0.95 -4.85
CA PHE A 423 -6.77 0.98 -3.39
C PHE A 423 -7.71 2.00 -2.75
N ILE A 424 -7.87 3.19 -3.34
CA ILE A 424 -8.77 4.24 -2.84
C ILE A 424 -10.24 3.77 -2.84
N TYR A 425 -10.67 3.02 -3.86
CA TYR A 425 -12.03 2.47 -3.85
C TYR A 425 -12.26 1.44 -2.75
N ASN A 426 -11.23 0.67 -2.38
CA ASN A 426 -11.34 -0.39 -1.40
C ASN A 426 -11.06 0.09 0.04
N PHE A 427 -10.20 1.12 0.23
CA PHE A 427 -9.71 1.57 1.54
C PHE A 427 -9.63 3.09 1.62
N ASP A 428 -9.62 3.64 2.83
CA ASP A 428 -9.23 5.03 3.04
C ASP A 428 -7.70 5.16 2.96
N MET A 429 -7.23 5.70 1.84
CA MET A 429 -5.81 5.82 1.54
C MET A 429 -5.25 7.24 1.72
N GLN A 430 -6.05 8.23 2.13
CA GLN A 430 -5.62 9.63 2.14
C GLN A 430 -4.29 9.83 2.87
N SER A 431 -4.24 9.49 4.15
CA SER A 431 -3.04 9.72 4.96
C SER A 431 -1.89 8.77 4.59
N PHE A 432 -2.18 7.54 4.17
CA PHE A 432 -1.18 6.59 3.70
C PHE A 432 -0.51 7.09 2.41
N TYR A 433 -1.27 7.59 1.45
CA TYR A 433 -0.71 8.10 0.20
C TYR A 433 -0.01 9.46 0.37
N ARG A 434 -0.43 10.31 1.32
CA ARG A 434 0.38 11.49 1.68
C ARG A 434 1.77 11.06 2.15
N LYS A 435 1.88 10.06 3.03
CA LYS A 435 3.17 9.48 3.46
C LYS A 435 3.95 8.93 2.28
N THR A 436 3.31 8.16 1.40
CA THR A 436 3.94 7.59 0.20
C THR A 436 4.51 8.68 -0.71
N ILE A 437 3.76 9.75 -0.96
CA ILE A 437 4.22 10.90 -1.77
C ILE A 437 5.45 11.55 -1.11
N TYR A 438 5.47 11.72 0.20
CA TYR A 438 6.65 12.27 0.89
C TYR A 438 7.87 11.34 0.80
N ASP A 439 7.69 10.01 0.81
CA ASP A 439 8.80 9.08 0.56
C ASP A 439 9.39 9.28 -0.86
N TRP A 440 8.53 9.51 -1.87
CA TRP A 440 8.97 9.83 -3.23
C TRP A 440 9.71 11.16 -3.30
N VAL A 441 9.21 12.21 -2.64
CA VAL A 441 9.88 13.52 -2.56
C VAL A 441 11.26 13.39 -1.91
N ASP A 442 11.39 12.59 -0.86
CA ASP A 442 12.66 12.35 -0.17
C ASP A 442 13.65 11.53 -1.02
N ALA A 443 13.16 10.70 -1.94
CA ALA A 443 13.95 9.80 -2.78
C ALA A 443 14.36 10.39 -4.14
N ILE A 444 13.51 11.21 -4.77
CA ILE A 444 13.72 11.80 -6.10
C ILE A 444 14.97 12.69 -6.12
N ASN A 445 15.76 12.53 -7.16
CA ASN A 445 16.94 13.35 -7.44
C ASN A 445 16.87 13.99 -8.83
N ASP A 446 17.74 14.96 -9.11
CA ASP A 446 17.70 15.75 -10.35
C ASP A 446 18.36 15.09 -11.56
N SER A 447 19.01 13.94 -11.37
CA SER A 447 19.92 13.37 -12.39
C SER A 447 19.28 12.27 -13.22
N ILE A 448 18.49 11.41 -12.56
CA ILE A 448 17.94 10.18 -13.13
C ILE A 448 16.52 9.95 -12.61
N PHE A 449 15.73 9.16 -13.31
CA PHE A 449 14.49 8.61 -12.79
C PHE A 449 14.77 7.40 -11.90
N ILE A 450 14.00 7.27 -10.82
CA ILE A 450 14.07 6.17 -9.86
C ILE A 450 12.78 5.35 -9.90
N ASP A 451 12.86 4.11 -9.45
CA ASP A 451 11.76 3.16 -9.61
C ASP A 451 10.98 2.90 -8.33
N THR A 452 11.58 3.23 -7.17
CA THR A 452 11.02 2.88 -5.84
C THR A 452 11.16 4.02 -4.84
N ALA A 453 10.20 4.10 -3.92
CA ALA A 453 10.29 4.94 -2.72
C ALA A 453 9.86 4.14 -1.47
N PRO A 454 10.72 4.09 -0.41
CA PRO A 454 12.09 4.63 -0.33
C PRO A 454 13.04 4.07 -1.40
N PHE A 455 14.04 4.85 -1.80
CA PHE A 455 14.97 4.44 -2.85
C PHE A 455 15.88 3.29 -2.39
N VAL A 456 16.03 2.27 -3.25
CA VAL A 456 16.79 1.04 -2.96
C VAL A 456 17.84 0.71 -4.04
N GLY A 457 18.19 1.68 -4.89
CA GLY A 457 19.18 1.48 -5.95
C GLY A 457 18.61 1.03 -7.30
N ILE A 458 17.27 0.97 -7.45
CA ILE A 458 16.60 0.56 -8.68
C ILE A 458 16.27 1.80 -9.51
N LYS A 459 16.69 1.82 -10.80
CA LYS A 459 16.60 2.99 -11.67
C LYS A 459 16.64 2.62 -13.16
N TYR A 460 15.82 1.67 -13.57
CA TYR A 460 15.74 1.22 -14.97
C TYR A 460 14.35 1.30 -15.57
N CYS A 461 13.32 1.56 -14.75
CA CYS A 461 11.93 1.63 -15.22
C CYS A 461 11.55 3.01 -15.78
N GLY A 462 12.30 4.05 -15.45
CA GLY A 462 12.19 5.37 -16.06
C GLY A 462 11.01 6.21 -15.58
N LEU A 463 10.65 7.21 -16.40
CA LEU A 463 9.63 8.23 -16.09
C LEU A 463 8.27 7.63 -15.73
N SER A 464 7.84 6.53 -16.37
CA SER A 464 6.54 5.89 -16.11
C SER A 464 6.38 5.42 -14.67
N TRP A 465 7.48 5.06 -13.99
CA TRP A 465 7.48 4.68 -12.58
C TRP A 465 7.57 5.90 -11.67
N GLU A 466 8.50 6.81 -11.92
CA GLU A 466 8.69 7.97 -11.05
C GLU A 466 7.50 8.94 -11.07
N SER A 467 6.78 9.05 -12.20
CA SER A 467 5.58 9.91 -12.30
C SER A 467 4.44 9.54 -11.35
N ALA A 468 4.50 8.35 -10.77
CA ALA A 468 3.49 7.87 -9.82
C ALA A 468 3.26 8.84 -8.65
N PHE A 469 4.30 9.54 -8.16
CA PHE A 469 4.15 10.50 -7.07
C PHE A 469 3.24 11.68 -7.44
N LEU A 470 3.30 12.15 -8.68
CA LEU A 470 2.47 13.25 -9.18
C LEU A 470 1.05 12.78 -9.52
N ILE A 471 0.93 11.57 -10.10
CA ILE A 471 -0.37 10.96 -10.43
C ILE A 471 -1.15 10.65 -9.14
N THR A 472 -0.47 10.17 -8.10
CA THR A 472 -1.10 9.92 -6.80
C THR A 472 -1.56 11.23 -6.13
N GLN A 473 -0.83 12.35 -6.28
CA GLN A 473 -1.30 13.68 -5.84
C GLN A 473 -2.60 14.06 -6.55
N TYR A 474 -2.70 13.80 -7.85
CA TYR A 474 -3.94 14.04 -8.60
C TYR A 474 -5.11 13.21 -8.06
N TYR A 475 -4.89 11.93 -7.69
CA TYR A 475 -5.93 11.12 -7.09
C TYR A 475 -6.30 11.58 -5.68
N LEU A 476 -5.35 12.06 -4.87
CA LEU A 476 -5.67 12.69 -3.59
C LEU A 476 -6.56 13.95 -3.76
N TYR A 477 -6.28 14.74 -4.79
CA TYR A 477 -7.15 15.86 -5.14
C TYR A 477 -8.54 15.40 -5.61
N LEU A 478 -8.60 14.47 -6.55
CA LEU A 478 -9.84 14.02 -7.17
C LEU A 478 -10.79 13.33 -6.17
N TYR A 479 -10.25 12.46 -5.31
CA TYR A 479 -11.03 11.63 -4.39
C TYR A 479 -11.25 12.26 -3.02
N TYR A 480 -10.32 13.08 -2.53
CA TYR A 480 -10.35 13.67 -1.18
C TYR A 480 -10.38 15.20 -1.17
N ASN A 481 -10.27 15.85 -2.33
CA ASN A 481 -10.10 17.30 -2.46
C ASN A 481 -8.91 17.84 -1.66
N ASP A 482 -7.80 17.10 -1.69
CA ASP A 482 -6.58 17.45 -0.96
C ASP A 482 -5.79 18.55 -1.67
N LEU A 483 -6.22 19.79 -1.46
CA LEU A 483 -5.56 20.97 -2.01
C LEU A 483 -4.25 21.30 -1.29
N GLU A 484 -4.09 20.83 -0.04
CA GLU A 484 -2.91 21.11 0.77
C GLU A 484 -1.67 20.46 0.16
N ILE A 485 -1.75 19.19 -0.27
CA ILE A 485 -0.62 18.48 -0.90
C ILE A 485 -0.17 19.17 -2.19
N ILE A 486 -1.12 19.71 -2.97
CA ILE A 486 -0.81 20.47 -4.19
C ILE A 486 -0.03 21.74 -3.82
N ASN A 487 -0.54 22.52 -2.85
CA ASN A 487 0.10 23.77 -2.42
C ASN A 487 1.50 23.54 -1.87
N GLU A 488 1.69 22.51 -1.05
CA GLU A 488 2.98 22.14 -0.45
C GLU A 488 4.02 21.72 -1.50
N LEU A 489 3.62 20.94 -2.50
CA LEU A 489 4.55 20.31 -3.44
C LEU A 489 4.59 20.97 -4.82
N TYR A 490 3.84 22.02 -5.08
CA TYR A 490 3.77 22.64 -6.40
C TYR A 490 5.14 22.99 -6.99
N THR A 491 6.00 23.65 -6.22
CA THR A 491 7.36 24.02 -6.67
C THR A 491 8.24 22.79 -6.91
N PHE A 492 8.11 21.76 -6.09
CA PHE A 492 8.81 20.50 -6.29
C PHE A 492 8.36 19.82 -7.59
N ASN A 493 7.05 19.78 -7.83
CA ASN A 493 6.46 19.20 -9.04
C ASN A 493 6.90 19.96 -10.31
N ASP A 494 6.96 21.29 -10.27
CA ASP A 494 7.45 22.13 -11.37
C ASP A 494 8.93 21.82 -11.68
N ASN A 495 9.78 21.72 -10.67
CA ASN A 495 11.18 21.34 -10.82
C ASN A 495 11.34 19.92 -11.39
N TRP A 496 10.48 18.99 -10.99
CA TRP A 496 10.47 17.63 -11.54
C TRP A 496 10.10 17.63 -13.05
N MET A 497 9.15 18.45 -13.45
CA MET A 497 8.82 18.62 -14.88
C MET A 497 9.97 19.25 -15.68
N GLU A 498 10.74 20.16 -15.08
CA GLU A 498 11.95 20.70 -15.71
C GLU A 498 13.04 19.61 -15.87
N LYS A 499 13.20 18.73 -14.89
CA LYS A 499 14.06 17.54 -15.00
C LYS A 499 13.61 16.66 -16.17
N ALA A 500 12.31 16.34 -16.28
CA ALA A 500 11.76 15.55 -17.36
C ALA A 500 12.00 16.19 -18.74
N SER A 501 11.79 17.51 -18.85
CA SER A 501 12.10 18.27 -20.08
C SER A 501 13.57 18.29 -20.45
N ARG A 502 14.46 18.30 -19.46
CA ARG A 502 15.91 18.30 -19.70
C ARG A 502 16.41 16.93 -20.15
N ILE A 503 15.86 15.85 -19.60
CA ILE A 503 16.22 14.47 -19.98
C ILE A 503 15.62 14.12 -21.35
N HIS A 504 14.37 14.54 -21.61
CA HIS A 504 13.63 14.29 -22.85
C HIS A 504 13.28 15.57 -23.61
N PRO A 505 14.27 16.29 -24.19
CA PRO A 505 14.07 17.63 -24.77
C PRO A 505 13.17 17.61 -26.03
N ASP A 506 13.15 16.54 -26.77
CA ASP A 506 12.26 16.33 -27.93
C ASP A 506 10.83 15.94 -27.51
N GLY A 507 10.65 15.47 -26.28
CA GLY A 507 9.39 15.04 -25.69
C GLY A 507 9.15 13.52 -25.80
N ILE A 508 10.06 12.76 -26.40
CA ILE A 508 9.96 11.31 -26.50
C ILE A 508 10.69 10.67 -25.31
N VAL A 509 9.98 9.80 -24.58
CA VAL A 509 10.58 8.99 -23.51
C VAL A 509 10.89 7.62 -24.10
N ASP A 510 12.16 7.38 -24.41
CA ASP A 510 12.63 6.20 -25.12
C ASP A 510 13.44 5.23 -24.21
N GLU A 511 13.48 5.50 -22.93
CA GLU A 511 14.11 4.66 -21.90
C GLU A 511 13.13 4.29 -20.78
N GLY A 512 13.34 3.13 -20.18
CA GLY A 512 12.55 2.61 -19.08
C GLY A 512 11.90 1.27 -19.36
N LEU A 513 10.92 0.91 -18.54
CA LEU A 513 10.11 -0.29 -18.67
C LEU A 513 8.76 0.08 -19.31
N SER A 514 8.33 -0.76 -20.27
CA SER A 514 7.07 -0.52 -20.97
C SER A 514 5.85 -1.03 -20.18
N ASP A 515 4.85 -1.57 -20.83
CA ASP A 515 3.68 -2.21 -20.22
C ASP A 515 4.09 -3.57 -19.62
N HIS A 516 4.60 -3.54 -18.38
CA HIS A 516 5.20 -4.68 -17.69
C HIS A 516 4.24 -5.88 -17.65
N GLU A 517 4.76 -7.09 -17.93
CA GLU A 517 4.01 -8.36 -18.02
C GLU A 517 2.90 -8.38 -19.09
N SER A 518 2.96 -7.50 -20.07
CA SER A 518 2.20 -7.64 -21.31
C SER A 518 2.62 -8.92 -22.05
N LEU A 519 1.67 -9.71 -22.53
CA LEU A 519 1.95 -10.97 -23.25
C LEU A 519 2.61 -10.76 -24.62
N GLU A 520 2.51 -9.54 -25.16
CA GLU A 520 3.11 -9.12 -26.42
C GLU A 520 3.93 -7.85 -26.19
N PRO A 521 5.00 -7.59 -26.96
CA PRO A 521 5.84 -6.42 -26.78
C PRO A 521 5.08 -5.10 -26.88
N VAL A 522 5.40 -4.13 -26.00
CA VAL A 522 4.90 -2.76 -26.07
C VAL A 522 6.09 -1.81 -26.16
N PRO A 523 6.09 -0.82 -27.06
CA PRO A 523 7.17 0.16 -27.16
C PRO A 523 7.27 1.02 -25.88
N VAL A 524 8.47 1.19 -25.34
CA VAL A 524 8.73 2.06 -24.18
C VAL A 524 8.28 3.48 -24.46
N GLU A 525 8.50 3.94 -25.69
CA GLU A 525 8.14 5.30 -26.14
C GLU A 525 6.62 5.55 -26.08
N LEU A 526 5.80 4.52 -26.20
CA LEU A 526 4.35 4.67 -26.03
C LEU A 526 4.01 4.94 -24.57
N THR A 527 4.40 4.04 -23.66
CA THR A 527 4.06 4.14 -22.23
C THR A 527 4.75 5.34 -21.58
N GLY A 528 6.03 5.54 -21.83
CA GLY A 528 6.81 6.64 -21.25
C GLY A 528 6.29 8.01 -21.66
N THR A 529 6.04 8.22 -22.97
CA THR A 529 5.55 9.51 -23.48
C THR A 529 4.11 9.80 -23.05
N LEU A 530 3.27 8.76 -22.87
CA LEU A 530 1.92 8.92 -22.33
C LEU A 530 1.92 9.35 -20.86
N HIS A 531 2.80 8.80 -20.03
CA HIS A 531 2.94 9.24 -18.63
C HIS A 531 3.52 10.67 -18.53
N TYR A 532 4.41 11.04 -19.43
CA TYR A 532 4.89 12.43 -19.53
C TYR A 532 3.75 13.38 -19.91
N LEU A 533 2.89 12.99 -20.87
CA LEU A 533 1.70 13.73 -21.24
C LEU A 533 0.72 13.87 -20.07
N GLN A 534 0.45 12.78 -19.36
CA GLN A 534 -0.42 12.78 -18.18
C GLN A 534 0.12 13.73 -17.11
N SER A 535 1.43 13.70 -16.86
CA SER A 535 2.10 14.60 -15.92
C SER A 535 1.96 16.08 -16.33
N ALA A 536 2.10 16.38 -17.62
CA ALA A 536 1.91 17.75 -18.15
C ALA A 536 0.46 18.23 -17.96
N ARG A 537 -0.53 17.36 -18.20
CA ARG A 537 -1.94 17.68 -17.98
C ARG A 537 -2.28 17.89 -16.51
N ILE A 538 -1.71 17.10 -15.60
CA ILE A 538 -1.85 17.26 -14.15
C ILE A 538 -1.24 18.60 -13.74
N MET A 539 -0.04 18.92 -14.20
CA MET A 539 0.62 20.20 -13.86
C MET A 539 -0.10 21.42 -14.45
N LYS A 540 -0.74 21.29 -15.61
CA LYS A 540 -1.64 22.32 -16.12
C LYS A 540 -2.79 22.58 -15.13
N LEU A 541 -3.47 21.51 -14.67
CA LEU A 541 -4.55 21.60 -13.69
C LEU A 541 -4.05 22.21 -12.37
N PHE A 542 -2.92 21.74 -11.83
CA PHE A 542 -2.36 22.27 -10.59
C PHE A 542 -1.95 23.73 -10.71
N SER A 543 -1.42 24.15 -11.89
CA SER A 543 -1.11 25.55 -12.15
C SER A 543 -2.35 26.44 -12.16
N SER A 544 -3.46 25.96 -12.73
CA SER A 544 -4.75 26.66 -12.71
C SER A 544 -5.29 26.79 -11.28
N ILE A 545 -5.22 25.71 -10.47
CA ILE A 545 -5.61 25.72 -9.05
C ILE A 545 -4.78 26.75 -8.25
N MET A 546 -3.47 26.84 -8.55
CA MET A 546 -2.55 27.77 -7.89
C MET A 546 -2.65 29.21 -8.43
N GLY A 547 -3.47 29.47 -9.47
CA GLY A 547 -3.58 30.77 -10.13
C GLY A 547 -2.29 31.19 -10.85
N ASN A 548 -1.50 30.23 -11.34
CA ASN A 548 -0.25 30.48 -12.05
C ASN A 548 -0.46 30.37 -13.58
N ASP A 549 -0.96 31.43 -14.18
CA ASP A 549 -1.29 31.50 -15.63
C ASP A 549 -0.08 31.20 -16.54
N ILE A 550 1.13 31.55 -16.10
CA ILE A 550 2.36 31.32 -16.88
C ILE A 550 2.64 29.82 -16.98
N ASN A 551 2.61 29.12 -15.86
CA ASN A 551 2.84 27.69 -15.84
C ASN A 551 1.65 26.91 -16.41
N GLU A 552 0.41 27.37 -16.22
CA GLU A 552 -0.75 26.78 -16.89
C GLU A 552 -0.57 26.78 -18.41
N LYS A 553 -0.17 27.92 -18.98
CA LYS A 553 0.14 28.01 -20.43
C LYS A 553 1.31 27.12 -20.84
N LYS A 554 2.41 27.12 -20.06
CA LYS A 554 3.60 26.26 -20.30
C LYS A 554 3.21 24.79 -20.40
N TYR A 555 2.43 24.28 -19.45
CA TYR A 555 2.02 22.88 -19.41
C TYR A 555 0.92 22.55 -20.41
N HIS A 556 0.07 23.50 -20.75
CA HIS A 556 -0.84 23.38 -21.87
C HIS A 556 -0.08 23.20 -23.21
N ASP A 557 0.89 24.08 -23.50
CA ASP A 557 1.69 24.01 -24.72
C ASP A 557 2.51 22.71 -24.79
N LEU A 558 3.06 22.23 -23.64
CA LEU A 558 3.76 20.96 -23.54
C LEU A 558 2.81 19.78 -23.84
N SER A 559 1.63 19.75 -23.23
CA SER A 559 0.66 18.67 -23.44
C SER A 559 0.25 18.58 -24.92
N GLN A 560 0.00 19.71 -25.60
CA GLN A 560 -0.31 19.72 -27.04
C GLN A 560 0.87 19.20 -27.90
N LYS A 561 2.12 19.56 -27.52
CA LYS A 561 3.31 19.03 -28.20
C LYS A 561 3.39 17.51 -28.10
N LEU A 562 3.19 16.99 -26.89
CA LEU A 562 3.27 15.54 -26.59
C LEU A 562 2.13 14.78 -27.28
N GLU A 563 0.90 15.30 -27.25
CA GLU A 563 -0.26 14.73 -27.96
C GLU A 563 0.03 14.58 -29.45
N LYS A 564 0.58 15.61 -30.09
CA LYS A 564 0.96 15.58 -31.49
C LYS A 564 2.04 14.55 -31.79
N ILE A 565 3.06 14.44 -30.93
CA ILE A 565 4.15 13.45 -31.08
C ILE A 565 3.57 12.03 -31.01
N ILE A 566 2.76 11.76 -29.99
CA ILE A 566 2.14 10.43 -29.80
C ILE A 566 1.25 10.10 -30.99
N LYS A 567 0.38 11.03 -31.40
CA LYS A 567 -0.52 10.83 -32.55
C LYS A 567 0.26 10.49 -33.81
N VAL A 568 1.24 11.29 -34.18
CA VAL A 568 2.04 11.08 -35.39
C VAL A 568 2.78 9.75 -35.35
N LYS A 569 3.35 9.37 -34.18
CA LYS A 569 4.19 8.16 -34.08
C LYS A 569 3.36 6.88 -33.98
N PHE A 570 2.21 6.90 -33.31
CA PHE A 570 1.47 5.71 -32.92
C PHE A 570 0.06 5.57 -33.55
N TRP A 571 -0.45 6.63 -34.18
CA TRP A 571 -1.73 6.59 -34.89
C TRP A 571 -1.60 6.84 -36.39
N ASP A 572 -0.99 7.95 -36.80
CA ASP A 572 -0.93 8.35 -38.21
C ASP A 572 0.04 7.49 -39.04
N GLN A 573 1.00 6.83 -38.42
CA GLN A 573 1.96 5.95 -39.11
C GLN A 573 1.53 4.50 -39.04
N THR A 574 1.68 3.77 -40.15
CA THR A 574 1.48 2.32 -40.16
C THR A 574 2.54 1.64 -39.34
N ILE A 575 2.17 1.05 -38.18
CA ILE A 575 3.06 0.29 -37.34
C ILE A 575 3.20 -1.11 -37.92
N THR A 576 4.36 -1.40 -38.51
CA THR A 576 4.70 -2.69 -39.10
C THR A 576 5.27 -3.69 -38.11
N LYS A 577 5.70 -3.21 -36.93
CA LYS A 577 6.25 -4.06 -35.86
C LYS A 577 5.15 -4.89 -35.21
N ASP A 578 5.52 -6.08 -34.77
CA ASP A 578 4.68 -6.89 -33.91
C ASP A 578 4.66 -6.28 -32.51
N ILE A 579 3.51 -5.71 -32.13
CA ILE A 579 3.30 -5.05 -30.85
C ILE A 579 1.90 -5.36 -30.32
N ASN A 580 1.72 -5.27 -29.00
CA ASN A 580 0.43 -5.42 -28.35
C ASN A 580 -0.56 -4.35 -28.82
N ARG A 581 -1.51 -4.78 -29.67
CA ARG A 581 -2.53 -3.91 -30.25
C ARG A 581 -3.60 -3.50 -29.22
N GLN A 582 -3.85 -4.35 -28.23
CA GLN A 582 -4.79 -4.05 -27.16
C GLN A 582 -4.25 -2.88 -26.32
N THR A 583 -3.00 -2.94 -25.85
CA THR A 583 -2.37 -1.83 -25.12
C THR A 583 -2.27 -0.58 -26.00
N LEU A 584 -1.88 -0.71 -27.26
CA LEU A 584 -1.77 0.43 -28.17
C LEU A 584 -3.09 1.21 -28.25
N PHE A 585 -4.16 0.57 -28.73
CA PHE A 585 -5.41 1.26 -29.01
C PHE A 585 -6.12 1.71 -27.72
N SER A 586 -6.09 0.90 -26.66
CA SER A 586 -6.66 1.32 -25.39
C SER A 586 -5.92 2.53 -24.78
N SER A 587 -4.60 2.58 -24.87
CA SER A 587 -3.82 3.73 -24.40
C SER A 587 -4.15 5.01 -25.15
N LEU A 588 -4.25 4.94 -26.49
CA LEU A 588 -4.54 6.10 -27.32
C LEU A 588 -5.97 6.64 -27.07
N LEU A 589 -6.94 5.74 -26.91
CA LEU A 589 -8.33 6.11 -26.57
C LEU A 589 -8.40 6.70 -25.14
N TYR A 590 -7.80 6.04 -24.15
CA TYR A 590 -7.81 6.48 -22.74
C TYR A 590 -7.23 7.89 -22.57
N HIS A 591 -6.16 8.19 -23.30
CA HIS A 591 -5.50 9.50 -23.25
C HIS A 591 -6.07 10.52 -24.24
N ASN A 592 -7.18 10.21 -24.92
CA ASN A 592 -7.82 11.11 -25.90
C ASN A 592 -6.86 11.61 -26.98
N ILE A 593 -6.06 10.70 -27.55
CA ILE A 593 -5.11 11.01 -28.65
C ILE A 593 -5.80 10.92 -30.02
N ILE A 594 -6.83 10.09 -30.11
CA ILE A 594 -7.55 9.84 -31.37
C ILE A 594 -8.50 11.01 -31.65
N PRO A 595 -8.47 11.59 -32.88
CA PRO A 595 -9.46 12.61 -33.28
C PRO A 595 -10.88 12.06 -33.24
N ASP A 596 -11.87 12.91 -32.92
CA ASP A 596 -13.29 12.52 -32.87
C ASP A 596 -13.78 11.85 -34.17
N SER A 597 -13.29 12.31 -35.33
CA SER A 597 -13.64 11.73 -36.63
C SER A 597 -13.11 10.32 -36.87
N GLU A 598 -12.16 9.85 -36.05
CA GLU A 598 -11.47 8.57 -36.22
C GLU A 598 -11.72 7.60 -35.02
N ILE A 599 -12.51 8.00 -34.02
CA ILE A 599 -12.79 7.20 -32.81
C ILE A 599 -13.43 5.85 -33.21
N GLU A 600 -14.37 5.81 -34.17
CA GLU A 600 -15.00 4.53 -34.62
C GLU A 600 -13.95 3.58 -35.21
N VAL A 601 -12.97 4.08 -35.97
CA VAL A 601 -11.87 3.26 -36.49
C VAL A 601 -11.01 2.68 -35.37
N ALA A 602 -10.73 3.47 -34.31
CA ALA A 602 -9.97 3.02 -33.15
C ALA A 602 -10.73 1.97 -32.34
N LYS A 603 -12.04 2.14 -32.14
CA LYS A 603 -12.94 1.18 -31.50
C LYS A 603 -12.96 -0.17 -32.21
N ASP A 604 -13.15 -0.15 -33.52
CA ASP A 604 -13.12 -1.36 -34.38
C ASP A 604 -11.74 -2.06 -34.27
N SER A 605 -10.67 -1.27 -34.26
CA SER A 605 -9.31 -1.79 -34.14
C SER A 605 -9.04 -2.44 -32.77
N LEU A 606 -9.57 -1.84 -31.71
CA LEU A 606 -9.46 -2.40 -30.34
C LEU A 606 -10.27 -3.69 -30.20
N LEU A 607 -11.52 -3.73 -30.76
CA LEU A 607 -12.34 -4.95 -30.76
C LEU A 607 -11.66 -6.08 -31.50
N LYS A 608 -11.13 -5.82 -32.70
CA LYS A 608 -10.37 -6.82 -33.47
C LYS A 608 -9.13 -7.29 -32.72
N ALA A 609 -8.44 -6.40 -32.03
CA ALA A 609 -7.28 -6.79 -31.21
C ALA A 609 -7.69 -7.69 -30.04
N LEU A 610 -8.86 -7.45 -29.43
CA LEU A 610 -9.40 -8.32 -28.39
C LEU A 610 -9.81 -9.69 -28.94
N GLU A 611 -10.56 -9.71 -30.05
CA GLU A 611 -11.03 -10.95 -30.71
C GLU A 611 -9.87 -11.85 -31.16
N ASN A 612 -8.79 -11.25 -31.66
CA ASN A 612 -7.57 -11.95 -32.07
C ASN A 612 -6.69 -12.41 -30.90
N GLY A 613 -6.94 -11.90 -29.69
CA GLY A 613 -6.24 -12.33 -28.49
C GLY A 613 -6.57 -13.78 -28.07
N PRO A 614 -5.75 -14.40 -27.22
CA PRO A 614 -6.01 -15.75 -26.73
C PRO A 614 -7.41 -15.85 -26.11
N SER A 615 -8.27 -16.68 -26.65
CA SER A 615 -9.66 -16.89 -26.20
C SER A 615 -10.51 -15.60 -26.16
N GLY A 616 -10.12 -14.53 -26.87
CA GLY A 616 -10.79 -13.22 -26.80
C GLY A 616 -10.57 -12.49 -25.46
N HIS A 617 -9.42 -12.70 -24.79
CA HIS A 617 -9.09 -12.12 -23.51
C HIS A 617 -7.97 -11.08 -23.61
N PHE A 618 -7.69 -10.43 -22.47
CA PHE A 618 -6.67 -9.38 -22.38
C PHE A 618 -5.26 -9.96 -22.47
N THR A 619 -4.39 -9.28 -23.22
CA THR A 619 -2.97 -9.58 -23.34
C THR A 619 -2.10 -8.45 -22.75
N THR A 620 -2.75 -7.45 -22.16
CA THR A 620 -2.15 -6.23 -21.63
C THR A 620 -1.34 -6.49 -20.37
N GLY A 621 -0.40 -5.60 -20.08
CA GLY A 621 0.38 -5.57 -18.84
C GLY A 621 -0.16 -4.58 -17.80
N ILE A 622 0.75 -4.07 -16.96
CA ILE A 622 0.43 -3.25 -15.77
C ILE A 622 -0.41 -2.00 -16.08
N PHE A 623 -0.10 -1.28 -17.15
CA PHE A 623 -0.81 -0.04 -17.54
C PHE A 623 -1.95 -0.30 -18.53
N GLY A 624 -1.67 -1.14 -19.53
CA GLY A 624 -2.64 -1.47 -20.57
C GLY A 624 -3.91 -2.10 -20.01
N THR A 625 -3.81 -2.85 -18.90
CA THR A 625 -4.98 -3.48 -18.26
C THR A 625 -5.94 -2.42 -17.69
N LYS A 626 -5.43 -1.37 -17.05
CA LYS A 626 -6.27 -0.24 -16.61
C LYS A 626 -6.93 0.45 -17.79
N TYR A 627 -6.17 0.73 -18.84
CA TYR A 627 -6.68 1.45 -20.01
C TYR A 627 -7.73 0.65 -20.76
N ILE A 628 -7.54 -0.66 -20.95
CA ILE A 628 -8.49 -1.47 -21.71
C ILE A 628 -9.83 -1.65 -20.98
N LEU A 629 -9.81 -1.81 -19.64
CA LEU A 629 -11.02 -1.88 -18.82
C LEU A 629 -11.88 -0.62 -18.97
N GLU A 630 -11.25 0.56 -18.89
CA GLU A 630 -11.96 1.84 -19.01
C GLU A 630 -12.42 2.10 -20.46
N THR A 631 -11.55 1.91 -21.45
CA THR A 631 -11.86 2.28 -22.83
C THR A 631 -12.88 1.36 -23.48
N LEU A 632 -12.85 0.06 -23.22
CA LEU A 632 -13.89 -0.85 -23.68
C LEU A 632 -15.26 -0.47 -23.07
N SER A 633 -15.27 -0.14 -21.78
CA SER A 633 -16.50 0.24 -21.09
C SER A 633 -17.06 1.58 -21.56
N GLU A 634 -16.20 2.58 -21.77
CA GLU A 634 -16.62 3.93 -22.17
C GLU A 634 -17.03 4.01 -23.63
N HIS A 635 -16.24 3.42 -24.52
CA HIS A 635 -16.39 3.60 -25.98
C HIS A 635 -17.14 2.48 -26.69
N ILE A 636 -17.25 1.29 -26.06
CA ILE A 636 -17.87 0.11 -26.67
C ILE A 636 -19.03 -0.38 -25.81
N SER A 637 -18.76 -1.14 -24.78
CA SER A 637 -19.77 -1.59 -23.81
C SER A 637 -19.12 -2.21 -22.57
N PRO A 638 -19.60 -1.91 -21.35
CA PRO A 638 -19.23 -2.62 -20.15
C PRO A 638 -19.53 -4.13 -20.19
N GLU A 639 -20.50 -4.56 -21.02
CA GLU A 639 -20.83 -5.99 -21.24
C GLU A 639 -19.65 -6.76 -21.82
N VAL A 640 -18.87 -6.14 -22.72
CA VAL A 640 -17.67 -6.77 -23.31
C VAL A 640 -16.63 -7.04 -22.22
N VAL A 641 -16.39 -6.08 -21.33
CA VAL A 641 -15.47 -6.24 -20.21
C VAL A 641 -15.99 -7.29 -19.23
N PHE A 642 -17.29 -7.24 -18.89
CA PHE A 642 -17.91 -8.23 -18.02
C PHE A 642 -17.69 -9.66 -18.52
N ASN A 643 -17.91 -9.93 -19.81
CA ASN A 643 -17.74 -11.26 -20.42
C ASN A 643 -16.29 -11.77 -20.31
N VAL A 644 -15.29 -10.88 -20.43
CA VAL A 644 -13.88 -11.23 -20.24
C VAL A 644 -13.58 -11.51 -18.77
N VAL A 645 -14.01 -10.64 -17.87
CA VAL A 645 -13.71 -10.76 -16.42
C VAL A 645 -14.45 -11.93 -15.78
N ASN A 646 -15.70 -12.20 -16.21
CA ASN A 646 -16.53 -13.31 -15.70
C ASN A 646 -16.22 -14.67 -16.39
N SER A 647 -15.03 -14.81 -16.97
CA SER A 647 -14.57 -16.02 -17.67
C SER A 647 -13.44 -16.71 -16.89
N THR A 648 -13.44 -18.05 -16.86
CA THR A 648 -12.34 -18.86 -16.27
C THR A 648 -11.25 -19.24 -17.27
N LYS A 649 -11.32 -18.74 -18.52
CA LYS A 649 -10.34 -19.04 -19.56
C LYS A 649 -9.06 -18.20 -19.36
N TYR A 650 -7.94 -18.78 -19.80
CA TYR A 650 -6.65 -18.09 -19.88
C TYR A 650 -6.60 -17.15 -21.12
N PRO A 651 -5.99 -15.97 -21.01
CA PRO A 651 -5.52 -15.28 -19.78
C PRO A 651 -6.68 -14.53 -19.08
N GLY A 652 -6.68 -14.47 -17.74
CA GLY A 652 -7.74 -13.77 -17.02
C GLY A 652 -7.76 -14.03 -15.52
N TRP A 653 -8.47 -13.19 -14.79
CA TRP A 653 -8.64 -13.32 -13.34
C TRP A 653 -9.38 -14.58 -12.94
N GLY A 654 -10.42 -14.95 -13.70
CA GLY A 654 -11.17 -16.18 -13.45
C GLY A 654 -10.32 -17.43 -13.64
N TYR A 655 -9.36 -17.42 -14.57
CA TYR A 655 -8.35 -18.48 -14.65
C TYR A 655 -7.50 -18.57 -13.39
N MET A 656 -7.01 -17.45 -12.86
CA MET A 656 -6.25 -17.46 -11.60
C MET A 656 -7.06 -18.10 -10.45
N ILE A 657 -8.33 -17.71 -10.30
CA ILE A 657 -9.24 -18.26 -9.27
C ILE A 657 -9.48 -19.76 -9.48
N ASP A 658 -9.71 -20.22 -10.72
CA ASP A 658 -9.91 -21.64 -11.07
C ASP A 658 -8.66 -22.48 -10.73
N GLN A 659 -7.47 -21.93 -10.90
CA GLN A 659 -6.20 -22.55 -10.48
C GLN A 659 -5.92 -22.45 -8.97
N GLY A 660 -6.88 -21.99 -8.16
CA GLY A 660 -6.81 -21.94 -6.70
C GLY A 660 -6.10 -20.71 -6.13
N ALA A 661 -5.96 -19.63 -6.91
CA ALA A 661 -5.44 -18.36 -6.41
C ALA A 661 -6.33 -17.80 -5.30
N THR A 662 -5.71 -17.35 -4.23
CA THR A 662 -6.37 -16.61 -3.14
C THR A 662 -5.92 -15.16 -3.08
N THR A 663 -4.91 -14.82 -3.87
CA THR A 663 -4.36 -13.48 -4.14
C THR A 663 -4.15 -13.33 -5.64
N ILE A 664 -4.07 -12.11 -6.16
CA ILE A 664 -3.80 -11.81 -7.57
C ILE A 664 -2.32 -12.06 -7.87
N TRP A 665 -2.04 -12.66 -9.02
CA TRP A 665 -0.68 -13.00 -9.46
C TRP A 665 -0.02 -11.84 -10.22
N GLU A 666 1.33 -11.90 -10.29
CA GLU A 666 2.16 -10.97 -11.05
C GLU A 666 2.00 -11.15 -12.57
N THR A 667 1.67 -12.36 -13.04
CA THR A 667 1.52 -12.70 -14.46
C THR A 667 0.18 -13.35 -14.74
N TRP A 668 -0.31 -13.23 -15.98
CA TRP A 668 -1.52 -13.93 -16.42
C TRP A 668 -1.39 -15.46 -16.32
N LYS A 669 -0.16 -15.96 -16.50
CA LYS A 669 0.12 -17.39 -16.39
C LYS A 669 0.55 -17.72 -14.95
N GLU A 670 0.15 -18.88 -14.46
CA GLU A 670 0.63 -19.41 -13.20
C GLU A 670 2.16 -19.53 -13.18
N SER A 671 2.78 -19.03 -12.11
CA SER A 671 4.21 -19.16 -11.88
C SER A 671 4.48 -20.05 -10.66
N ASP A 672 5.40 -21.00 -10.82
CA ASP A 672 5.88 -21.91 -9.77
C ASP A 672 7.32 -21.64 -9.32
N ASN A 673 7.99 -20.69 -9.96
CA ASN A 673 9.41 -20.46 -9.72
C ASN A 673 9.82 -18.98 -9.74
N TYR A 674 9.26 -18.15 -10.61
CA TYR A 674 9.87 -16.84 -10.91
C TYR A 674 9.05 -15.67 -10.38
N PHE A 675 7.78 -15.59 -10.71
CA PHE A 675 6.91 -14.48 -10.39
C PHE A 675 6.14 -14.69 -9.08
N SER A 676 5.81 -13.60 -8.39
CA SER A 676 5.01 -13.64 -7.16
C SER A 676 3.57 -14.07 -7.42
N ASN A 677 2.99 -14.79 -6.47
CA ASN A 677 1.56 -15.09 -6.47
C ASN A 677 0.74 -14.11 -5.58
N SER A 678 1.32 -12.97 -5.20
CA SER A 678 0.66 -11.88 -4.48
C SER A 678 1.21 -10.53 -4.98
N HIS A 679 0.61 -10.00 -6.06
CA HIS A 679 1.09 -8.79 -6.74
C HIS A 679 -0.09 -7.88 -7.10
N PRO A 680 -0.10 -6.57 -6.76
CA PRO A 680 -1.29 -5.74 -6.87
C PRO A 680 -1.66 -5.32 -8.28
N MET A 681 -0.73 -5.31 -9.24
CA MET A 681 -0.89 -4.62 -10.52
C MET A 681 -2.15 -5.01 -11.31
N PHE A 682 -2.54 -6.29 -11.35
CA PHE A 682 -3.79 -6.74 -11.98
C PHE A 682 -5.02 -6.61 -11.05
N GLY A 683 -4.86 -6.14 -9.81
CA GLY A 683 -5.97 -5.79 -8.92
C GLY A 683 -6.81 -4.61 -9.40
N VAL A 684 -6.36 -3.91 -10.43
CA VAL A 684 -7.07 -2.81 -11.10
C VAL A 684 -8.50 -3.17 -11.53
N VAL A 685 -8.83 -4.43 -11.70
CA VAL A 685 -10.19 -4.91 -12.01
C VAL A 685 -11.22 -4.50 -10.94
N THR A 686 -10.81 -4.33 -9.68
CA THR A 686 -11.73 -3.90 -8.61
C THR A 686 -12.18 -2.45 -8.76
N GLU A 687 -11.33 -1.58 -9.28
CA GLU A 687 -11.71 -0.21 -9.66
C GLU A 687 -12.86 -0.23 -10.67
N TRP A 688 -12.76 -1.08 -11.69
CA TRP A 688 -13.81 -1.26 -12.69
C TRP A 688 -15.14 -1.71 -12.06
N TYR A 689 -15.12 -2.58 -11.00
CA TYR A 689 -16.32 -2.99 -10.29
C TYR A 689 -17.07 -1.80 -9.67
N TYR A 690 -16.36 -0.91 -8.98
CA TYR A 690 -16.96 0.27 -8.37
C TYR A 690 -17.40 1.30 -9.40
N ARG A 691 -16.55 1.56 -10.39
CA ARG A 691 -16.77 2.61 -11.41
C ARG A 691 -17.87 2.24 -12.40
N TRP A 692 -17.93 0.97 -12.80
CA TRP A 692 -18.83 0.54 -13.88
C TRP A 692 -20.01 -0.30 -13.37
N LEU A 693 -19.79 -1.37 -12.63
CA LEU A 693 -20.90 -2.19 -12.13
C LEU A 693 -21.68 -1.48 -11.00
N GLY A 694 -20.97 -0.86 -10.07
CA GLY A 694 -21.55 0.03 -9.06
C GLY A 694 -21.93 1.41 -9.59
N GLY A 695 -21.25 1.87 -10.64
CA GLY A 695 -21.48 3.18 -11.26
C GLY A 695 -21.00 4.38 -10.47
N ILE A 696 -20.22 4.19 -9.39
CA ILE A 696 -19.78 5.27 -8.50
C ILE A 696 -18.51 5.90 -9.08
N ARG A 697 -18.59 7.15 -9.56
CA ARG A 697 -17.44 7.87 -10.15
C ARG A 697 -17.31 9.28 -9.59
N PRO A 698 -16.07 9.76 -9.31
CA PRO A 698 -15.88 11.17 -8.97
C PRO A 698 -16.18 12.05 -10.18
N ASP A 699 -16.65 13.27 -9.95
CA ASP A 699 -16.74 14.30 -11.00
C ASP A 699 -15.48 15.19 -10.90
N PRO A 700 -14.62 15.25 -11.94
CA PRO A 700 -13.40 16.05 -11.89
C PRO A 700 -13.63 17.55 -11.66
N ASN A 701 -14.84 18.06 -11.99
CA ASN A 701 -15.21 19.45 -11.75
C ASN A 701 -15.58 19.73 -10.29
N TYR A 702 -15.86 18.68 -9.52
CA TYR A 702 -16.28 18.76 -8.12
C TYR A 702 -15.53 17.73 -7.25
N PRO A 703 -14.19 17.88 -7.10
CA PRO A 703 -13.36 16.90 -6.42
C PRO A 703 -13.81 16.61 -5.00
N GLY A 704 -13.43 15.44 -4.49
CA GLY A 704 -13.79 14.99 -3.15
C GLY A 704 -15.23 14.51 -3.02
N PHE A 705 -15.90 14.19 -4.13
CA PHE A 705 -17.32 13.73 -4.12
C PHE A 705 -18.32 14.78 -3.62
N LYS A 706 -18.01 16.05 -3.76
CA LYS A 706 -18.99 17.12 -3.52
C LYS A 706 -20.15 17.00 -4.49
N GLU A 707 -19.87 16.79 -5.77
CA GLU A 707 -20.77 16.19 -6.74
C GLU A 707 -20.12 14.94 -7.31
N PHE A 708 -20.92 13.92 -7.61
CA PHE A 708 -20.42 12.67 -8.15
C PHE A 708 -21.42 12.04 -9.11
N ILE A 709 -20.96 11.08 -9.89
CA ILE A 709 -21.75 10.41 -10.91
C ILE A 709 -22.17 9.03 -10.40
N LEU A 710 -23.47 8.70 -10.58
CA LEU A 710 -24.01 7.37 -10.43
C LEU A 710 -24.52 6.89 -11.78
N ASN A 711 -23.75 5.98 -12.41
CA ASN A 711 -24.05 5.43 -13.72
C ASN A 711 -23.76 3.92 -13.76
N PRO A 712 -24.58 3.09 -13.09
CA PRO A 712 -24.34 1.66 -13.02
C PRO A 712 -24.58 0.97 -14.37
N SER A 713 -23.70 0.06 -14.73
CA SER A 713 -23.88 -0.91 -15.81
C SER A 713 -24.49 -2.19 -15.25
N MET A 714 -25.45 -2.75 -15.97
CA MET A 714 -26.23 -3.91 -15.53
C MET A 714 -26.10 -5.05 -16.53
N PRO A 715 -24.92 -5.74 -16.62
CA PRO A 715 -24.69 -6.85 -17.54
C PRO A 715 -25.81 -7.89 -17.48
N GLU A 716 -26.14 -8.51 -18.64
CA GLU A 716 -27.29 -9.37 -18.76
C GLU A 716 -27.30 -10.53 -17.76
N GLU A 717 -26.14 -11.17 -17.56
CA GLU A 717 -25.97 -12.32 -16.66
C GLU A 717 -25.96 -11.98 -15.16
N LEU A 718 -25.90 -10.69 -14.78
CA LEU A 718 -25.96 -10.30 -13.36
C LEU A 718 -27.38 -9.99 -12.91
N ASP A 719 -27.80 -10.61 -11.81
CA ASP A 719 -29.09 -10.33 -11.15
C ASP A 719 -29.01 -9.09 -10.26
N TYR A 720 -27.88 -8.89 -9.57
CA TYR A 720 -27.67 -7.74 -8.69
C TYR A 720 -26.20 -7.36 -8.54
N VAL A 721 -25.98 -6.10 -8.16
CA VAL A 721 -24.74 -5.59 -7.59
C VAL A 721 -25.07 -4.77 -6.35
N LYS A 722 -24.29 -4.96 -5.29
CA LYS A 722 -24.27 -4.11 -4.09
C LYS A 722 -22.89 -3.48 -3.99
N SER A 723 -22.84 -2.16 -4.06
CA SER A 723 -21.59 -1.40 -4.01
C SER A 723 -21.74 -0.22 -3.06
N SER A 724 -20.72 0.02 -2.25
CA SER A 724 -20.64 1.23 -1.43
C SER A 724 -19.23 1.76 -1.39
N TYR A 725 -19.10 3.08 -1.38
CA TYR A 725 -17.83 3.80 -1.28
C TYR A 725 -17.90 4.81 -0.15
N TYR A 726 -16.83 4.89 0.65
CA TYR A 726 -16.76 5.85 1.75
C TYR A 726 -15.99 7.10 1.31
N SER A 727 -16.72 8.16 0.98
CA SER A 727 -16.19 9.45 0.53
C SER A 727 -15.88 10.37 1.73
N PRO A 728 -15.19 11.52 1.53
CA PRO A 728 -15.01 12.54 2.57
C PRO A 728 -16.33 13.06 3.19
N PHE A 729 -17.44 12.95 2.47
CA PHE A 729 -18.77 13.34 2.94
C PHE A 729 -19.52 12.21 3.66
N GLY A 730 -19.01 10.99 3.59
CA GLY A 730 -19.62 9.79 4.16
C GLY A 730 -19.92 8.71 3.13
N LYS A 731 -20.73 7.73 3.53
CA LYS A 731 -20.99 6.54 2.74
C LYS A 731 -21.94 6.80 1.58
N ILE A 732 -21.45 6.49 0.37
CA ILE A 732 -22.26 6.40 -0.86
C ILE A 732 -22.69 4.94 -1.02
N VAL A 733 -23.97 4.70 -1.29
CA VAL A 733 -24.50 3.37 -1.64
C VAL A 733 -25.04 3.40 -3.05
N SER A 734 -24.76 2.33 -3.80
CA SER A 734 -25.23 2.12 -5.16
C SER A 734 -25.54 0.63 -5.33
N ASN A 735 -26.78 0.23 -5.07
CA ASN A 735 -27.23 -1.15 -5.10
C ASN A 735 -28.35 -1.30 -6.14
N TRP A 736 -28.15 -2.14 -7.11
CA TRP A 736 -29.20 -2.47 -8.06
C TRP A 736 -29.51 -3.97 -8.06
N ARG A 737 -30.76 -4.31 -8.40
CA ARG A 737 -31.17 -5.69 -8.66
C ARG A 737 -32.23 -5.72 -9.76
N LYS A 738 -32.16 -6.67 -10.65
CA LYS A 738 -33.15 -6.96 -11.66
C LYS A 738 -34.36 -7.70 -11.07
N ASN A 739 -35.55 -7.33 -11.49
CA ASN A 739 -36.77 -8.08 -11.26
C ASN A 739 -37.16 -8.89 -12.52
N SER A 740 -36.78 -8.38 -13.71
CA SER A 740 -36.88 -9.01 -15.02
C SER A 740 -35.83 -8.39 -15.95
N SER A 741 -35.78 -8.79 -17.21
CA SER A 741 -34.87 -8.18 -18.21
C SER A 741 -35.12 -6.67 -18.44
N GLU A 742 -36.33 -6.18 -18.15
CA GLU A 742 -36.74 -4.80 -18.41
C GLU A 742 -37.16 -4.03 -17.14
N SER A 743 -37.05 -4.66 -15.98
CA SER A 743 -37.42 -4.04 -14.68
C SER A 743 -36.35 -4.26 -13.62
N TYR A 744 -36.00 -3.19 -12.92
CA TYR A 744 -35.04 -3.25 -11.82
C TYR A 744 -35.34 -2.25 -10.70
N ILE A 745 -34.77 -2.51 -9.54
CA ILE A 745 -34.78 -1.60 -8.39
C ILE A 745 -33.35 -1.12 -8.16
N TYR A 746 -33.19 0.18 -7.93
CA TYR A 746 -31.93 0.81 -7.63
C TYR A 746 -32.02 1.59 -6.31
N GLU A 747 -31.26 1.17 -5.33
CA GLU A 747 -31.18 1.77 -4.00
C GLU A 747 -29.92 2.64 -3.91
N ILE A 748 -30.08 3.88 -3.52
CA ILE A 748 -29.03 4.89 -3.47
C ILE A 748 -29.00 5.56 -2.10
N THR A 749 -27.81 5.74 -1.53
CA THR A 749 -27.56 6.69 -0.44
C THR A 749 -26.65 7.79 -0.95
N VAL A 750 -27.05 9.04 -0.80
CA VAL A 750 -26.27 10.25 -1.04
C VAL A 750 -25.93 10.88 0.30
N PRO A 751 -24.66 11.00 0.69
CA PRO A 751 -24.27 11.56 1.99
C PRO A 751 -24.59 13.05 2.10
N GLU A 752 -24.64 13.55 3.33
CA GLU A 752 -24.90 14.96 3.62
C GLU A 752 -23.76 15.85 3.02
N GLY A 753 -24.15 16.93 2.36
CA GLY A 753 -23.21 17.86 1.71
C GLY A 753 -22.82 17.46 0.30
N SER A 754 -23.28 16.30 -0.21
CA SER A 754 -23.02 15.82 -1.56
C SER A 754 -24.26 15.86 -2.45
N VAL A 755 -24.02 15.81 -3.76
CA VAL A 755 -25.06 15.68 -4.80
C VAL A 755 -24.68 14.57 -5.77
N ALA A 756 -25.61 13.66 -6.06
CA ALA A 756 -25.42 12.63 -7.07
C ALA A 756 -26.05 13.05 -8.41
N ASN A 757 -25.26 13.01 -9.47
CA ASN A 757 -25.69 13.11 -10.86
C ASN A 757 -25.99 11.69 -11.38
N VAL A 758 -27.26 11.31 -11.43
CA VAL A 758 -27.70 9.94 -11.75
C VAL A 758 -27.94 9.81 -13.25
N LEU A 759 -27.38 8.74 -13.85
CA LEU A 759 -27.60 8.35 -15.24
C LEU A 759 -28.06 6.89 -15.27
N LEU A 760 -29.34 6.64 -15.54
CA LEU A 760 -29.88 5.28 -15.59
C LEU A 760 -29.95 4.73 -17.02
N PRO A 761 -29.65 3.47 -17.23
CA PRO A 761 -29.88 2.79 -18.49
C PRO A 761 -31.40 2.50 -18.63
N ILE A 762 -32.12 3.38 -19.33
CA ILE A 762 -33.56 3.24 -19.53
C ILE A 762 -33.91 3.32 -21.01
N SER A 763 -34.93 2.57 -21.40
CA SER A 763 -35.58 2.70 -22.71
C SER A 763 -36.72 3.76 -22.68
N PRO A 764 -37.11 4.34 -23.83
CA PRO A 764 -38.15 5.35 -23.88
C PRO A 764 -39.54 4.89 -23.41
N SER A 765 -39.81 3.58 -23.37
CA SER A 765 -41.06 2.95 -22.92
C SER A 765 -41.12 2.81 -21.39
N GLN A 766 -40.00 2.78 -20.74
CA GLN A 766 -39.92 2.50 -19.31
C GLN A 766 -40.35 3.69 -18.45
N LYS A 767 -40.94 3.39 -17.28
CA LYS A 767 -41.38 4.34 -16.26
C LYS A 767 -40.44 4.30 -15.08
N ILE A 768 -40.12 5.48 -14.59
CA ILE A 768 -39.29 5.63 -13.38
C ILE A 768 -40.17 6.13 -12.24
N MET A 769 -40.08 5.44 -11.11
CA MET A 769 -40.67 5.88 -9.84
C MET A 769 -39.54 6.04 -8.81
N ILE A 770 -39.41 7.22 -8.23
CA ILE A 770 -38.45 7.52 -7.18
C ILE A 770 -39.15 7.72 -5.88
N LYS A 771 -38.69 7.08 -4.83
CA LYS A 771 -39.06 7.32 -3.44
C LYS A 771 -37.85 7.83 -2.67
N LYS A 772 -38.08 8.80 -1.79
CA LYS A 772 -37.14 9.24 -0.75
C LYS A 772 -37.76 9.00 0.60
N ASP A 773 -37.14 8.28 1.49
CA ASP A 773 -37.66 7.95 2.83
C ASP A 773 -39.10 7.43 2.75
N ASP A 774 -39.39 6.52 1.81
CA ASP A 774 -40.72 5.94 1.48
C ASP A 774 -41.76 6.89 0.86
N PHE A 775 -41.49 8.18 0.73
CA PHE A 775 -42.35 9.14 0.07
C PHE A 775 -42.06 9.22 -1.43
N LYS A 776 -43.11 9.09 -2.25
CA LYS A 776 -42.98 9.25 -3.71
C LYS A 776 -42.61 10.69 -4.05
N LEU A 777 -41.55 10.86 -4.83
CA LEU A 777 -41.16 12.16 -5.37
C LEU A 777 -41.88 12.39 -6.72
N GLU A 778 -42.43 13.60 -6.88
CA GLU A 778 -43.08 14.06 -8.10
C GLU A 778 -42.29 15.25 -8.66
N ASN A 779 -42.25 15.40 -10.00
CA ASN A 779 -41.66 16.54 -10.70
C ASN A 779 -40.11 16.65 -10.54
N ILE A 780 -39.38 15.55 -10.76
CA ILE A 780 -37.93 15.59 -10.89
C ILE A 780 -37.55 15.90 -12.34
N ASP A 781 -36.74 16.96 -12.56
CA ASP A 781 -36.28 17.33 -13.89
C ASP A 781 -35.37 16.23 -14.47
N GLY A 782 -35.55 15.93 -15.76
CA GLY A 782 -34.74 14.92 -16.47
C GLY A 782 -35.15 13.47 -16.23
N LEU A 783 -36.16 13.20 -15.41
CA LEU A 783 -36.58 11.84 -15.06
C LEU A 783 -36.91 10.98 -16.29
N ARG A 784 -37.57 11.56 -17.31
CA ARG A 784 -37.95 10.85 -18.56
C ARG A 784 -36.74 10.37 -19.38
N ASN A 785 -35.59 10.96 -19.22
CA ASN A 785 -34.36 10.64 -19.96
C ASN A 785 -33.37 9.85 -19.09
N GLY A 786 -33.78 9.42 -17.87
CA GLY A 786 -32.90 8.73 -16.94
C GLY A 786 -31.76 9.58 -16.35
N LYS A 787 -31.78 10.90 -16.58
CA LYS A 787 -30.72 11.84 -16.15
C LYS A 787 -31.30 12.85 -15.17
N PHE A 788 -30.93 12.76 -13.90
CA PHE A 788 -31.44 13.63 -12.84
C PHE A 788 -30.46 13.79 -11.69
N ARG A 789 -30.70 14.79 -10.83
CA ARG A 789 -29.85 15.05 -9.65
C ARG A 789 -30.59 14.65 -8.37
N LEU A 790 -29.86 14.06 -7.44
CA LEU A 790 -30.32 13.72 -6.10
C LEU A 790 -29.48 14.43 -5.05
N ASN A 791 -30.12 15.12 -4.14
CA ASN A 791 -29.47 15.68 -2.94
C ASN A 791 -29.30 14.57 -1.88
N ASN A 792 -28.75 14.93 -0.70
CA ASN A 792 -28.59 13.98 0.40
C ASN A 792 -29.88 13.23 0.76
N GLY A 793 -29.73 11.96 1.13
CA GLY A 793 -30.84 11.08 1.57
C GLY A 793 -30.76 9.68 0.97
N ASP A 794 -31.72 8.85 1.40
CA ASP A 794 -31.86 7.48 0.91
C ASP A 794 -32.99 7.41 -0.12
N TYR A 795 -32.69 6.78 -1.24
CA TYR A 795 -33.61 6.70 -2.39
C TYR A 795 -33.83 5.25 -2.83
N SER A 796 -35.04 4.93 -3.21
CA SER A 796 -35.39 3.73 -3.92
C SER A 796 -36.01 4.09 -5.26
N ILE A 797 -35.38 3.64 -6.34
CA ILE A 797 -35.78 3.90 -7.72
C ILE A 797 -36.28 2.60 -8.31
N THR A 798 -37.51 2.59 -8.79
CA THR A 798 -38.07 1.44 -9.55
C THR A 798 -38.18 1.84 -11.00
N VAL A 799 -37.56 1.05 -11.88
CA VAL A 799 -37.72 1.14 -13.33
C VAL A 799 -38.57 -0.05 -13.76
N SER A 800 -39.63 0.21 -14.53
CA SER A 800 -40.57 -0.80 -15.02
C SER A 800 -41.12 -0.40 -16.40
N ASP A 801 -41.70 -1.33 -17.11
CA ASP A 801 -42.37 -1.11 -18.40
C ASP A 801 -43.58 -0.18 -18.30
#